data_24b6a6556ea663ac5eaa3ab962672f39
#
_entry.id   24b6a6556ea663ac5eaa3ab962672f39
#
_cell.length_a   1.000
_cell.length_b   1.000
_cell.length_c   1.000
_cell.angle_alpha   90.00
_cell.angle_beta   90.00
_cell.angle_gamma   90.00
#
_symmetry.space_group_name_H-M   'P 1'
#
loop_
_entity.id
_entity.type
_entity.pdbx_description
1 polymer ?
#
loop_
_entity_poly.entity_id
_entity_poly.type
_entity_poly.pdbx_seq_one_letter_code
_entity_poly.pdbx_strand_id
1 'polypeptide(L)'
;VSSRGGGQVNSKGDMLGQQSSKERYDDYRLKRKEDATWSTRGGADASAKIDKNKRGRTFLRLFAAFWTFTRGHRGWLTLGLFTVSVVACTGLFIPASTKIAIDYIIMQNPLPEGTPLWIVERMSGSPVGMLWWLGGTMIGLAFFGTMVGTVGRWQFTRITKRIQTNMRRIAFDHAVRLPLHRVHHYKSGGMSSLLREDAGTAGDLLFTVIYNPWRAIVQLVGTLLILAYVDVRMLAAGLAIIPLVWFTHRTWISKIRPFFRDQKMVRQRVDAATTEAFGGMRVVRGFSRERSESTRFTTGQHFMVRIEVLTWWWSRVLEIIWSVLIPAGSAGVLIYGGSQVLKGNLTIGDLMMFSTYLLMLLGPIESLTSSAASVQTNLAALDRVLDLLEEPLEFSGAVGASADGLLTVTKEQTLGRIDIVDVSFGYPRPAPPRRDPTQDQESEGVGEGDPVLREITLNVAAGETIALVGPSGSGKTTLCNLIARFYDPTRGHIYIDGIDLRAIDVRTYRTLLGIVDQDVFLFDGSVAENIAYSRRDATARMIMDAAMAANAHGFITELERGYSTLIGERGVRLSGGQKQRVAIARAILADPRILILDEATSNLDSESEALIQGSLFDLMRGRTCFVIAHRLSTIRNADRIVVLDSGQMVEVGTHAELMEKSGRYAELVRIQTEGFTPSRGTLPGEETKKLSPSAS
;
A
#
# COMPACT_ATOMS: atom_id res chain seq x y z
N VAL A 1 23.47 -17.63 -49.60
CA VAL A 1 23.89 -16.27 -49.89
C VAL A 1 23.32 -15.38 -48.80
N SER A 2 24.24 -14.76 -48.08
CA SER A 2 24.11 -13.88 -46.93
C SER A 2 23.17 -12.68 -47.11
N SER A 3 22.49 -12.28 -46.06
CA SER A 3 22.49 -10.88 -45.64
C SER A 3 22.11 -10.75 -44.17
N ARG A 4 23.08 -10.31 -43.37
CA ARG A 4 22.90 -9.80 -42.02
C ARG A 4 22.10 -8.48 -42.10
N GLY A 5 20.93 -8.44 -41.48
CA GLY A 5 20.19 -7.22 -41.21
C GLY A 5 20.24 -6.90 -39.73
N GLY A 6 21.05 -5.91 -39.36
CA GLY A 6 21.11 -5.38 -38.01
C GLY A 6 19.78 -4.78 -37.60
N GLY A 7 19.13 -5.34 -36.59
CA GLY A 7 17.92 -4.79 -36.00
C GLY A 7 18.24 -3.55 -35.19
N GLN A 8 17.96 -2.38 -35.73
CA GLN A 8 17.85 -1.13 -34.98
C GLN A 8 16.77 -1.29 -33.91
N VAL A 9 17.16 -1.10 -32.67
CA VAL A 9 16.25 -0.98 -31.53
C VAL A 9 15.46 0.33 -31.72
N ASN A 10 14.25 0.23 -32.24
CA ASN A 10 13.30 1.34 -32.32
C ASN A 10 12.81 1.70 -30.92
N SER A 11 13.23 2.84 -30.43
CA SER A 11 12.71 3.55 -29.25
C SER A 11 11.34 4.21 -29.53
N LYS A 12 10.40 3.52 -30.12
CA LYS A 12 8.99 3.95 -30.18
C LYS A 12 8.21 3.14 -29.16
N GLY A 13 7.60 3.87 -28.20
CA GLY A 13 6.78 3.29 -27.15
C GLY A 13 5.82 2.24 -27.71
N ASP A 14 5.88 1.04 -27.14
CA ASP A 14 5.00 -0.08 -27.46
C ASP A 14 3.54 0.36 -27.36
N MET A 15 2.93 0.68 -28.49
CA MET A 15 1.50 0.75 -28.60
C MET A 15 0.97 -0.68 -28.36
N LEU A 16 0.46 -0.93 -27.18
CA LEU A 16 -0.09 -2.19 -26.68
C LEU A 16 -1.24 -2.75 -27.55
N GLY A 17 -1.53 -2.17 -28.72
CA GLY A 17 -2.63 -2.52 -29.61
C GLY A 17 -2.29 -3.30 -30.88
N GLN A 18 -1.02 -3.48 -31.23
CA GLN A 18 -0.67 -4.01 -32.57
C GLN A 18 -0.36 -5.50 -32.64
N GLN A 19 -0.03 -6.17 -31.54
CA GLN A 19 0.28 -7.60 -31.54
C GLN A 19 -0.83 -8.44 -30.92
N SER A 20 -1.17 -9.55 -31.55
CA SER A 20 -2.13 -10.52 -31.00
C SER A 20 -1.61 -11.14 -29.70
N SER A 21 -2.52 -11.65 -28.83
CA SER A 21 -2.13 -12.34 -27.60
C SER A 21 -1.27 -13.59 -27.88
N LYS A 22 -1.42 -14.21 -29.06
CA LYS A 22 -0.64 -15.37 -29.49
C LYS A 22 0.79 -14.96 -29.84
N GLU A 23 0.98 -13.90 -30.62
CA GLU A 23 2.31 -13.39 -30.98
C GLU A 23 3.09 -12.95 -29.75
N ARG A 24 2.45 -12.23 -28.82
CA ARG A 24 3.05 -11.85 -27.52
C ARG A 24 3.47 -13.06 -26.70
N TYR A 25 2.67 -14.12 -26.71
CA TYR A 25 2.98 -15.35 -26.01
C TYR A 25 4.11 -16.14 -26.66
N ASP A 26 4.16 -16.20 -27.98
CA ASP A 26 5.23 -16.87 -28.71
C ASP A 26 6.55 -16.11 -28.54
N ASP A 27 6.54 -14.77 -28.59
CA ASP A 27 7.69 -13.90 -28.27
C ASP A 27 8.13 -14.08 -26.80
N TYR A 28 7.21 -14.15 -25.87
CA TYR A 28 7.49 -14.46 -24.47
C TYR A 28 8.20 -15.81 -24.32
N ARG A 29 7.72 -16.88 -25.01
CA ARG A 29 8.34 -18.20 -24.96
C ARG A 29 9.74 -18.23 -25.55
N LEU A 30 9.96 -17.52 -26.65
CA LEU A 30 11.29 -17.40 -27.30
C LEU A 30 12.26 -16.65 -26.38
N LYS A 31 11.91 -15.45 -25.94
CA LYS A 31 12.73 -14.65 -25.00
C LYS A 31 13.01 -15.39 -23.69
N ARG A 32 12.07 -16.21 -23.23
CA ARG A 32 12.25 -17.02 -22.04
C ARG A 32 13.22 -18.19 -22.21
N LYS A 33 13.33 -18.73 -23.43
CA LYS A 33 14.35 -19.72 -23.76
C LYS A 33 15.74 -19.13 -23.87
N GLU A 34 15.84 -17.91 -24.42
CA GLU A 34 17.11 -17.21 -24.65
C GLU A 34 17.65 -16.55 -23.40
N ASP A 35 16.77 -16.03 -22.54
CA ASP A 35 17.16 -15.26 -21.36
C ASP A 35 16.28 -15.62 -20.14
N ALA A 36 16.91 -16.26 -19.14
CA ALA A 36 16.28 -16.55 -17.87
C ALA A 36 15.82 -15.27 -17.11
N THR A 37 16.23 -14.09 -17.59
CA THR A 37 15.98 -12.78 -16.98
C THR A 37 15.05 -11.89 -17.82
N TRP A 38 14.28 -12.45 -18.78
CA TRP A 38 13.36 -11.68 -19.64
C TRP A 38 12.51 -10.64 -18.87
N SER A 39 12.09 -10.95 -17.67
CA SER A 39 11.34 -10.04 -16.80
C SER A 39 12.06 -8.74 -16.45
N THR A 40 13.39 -8.68 -16.66
CA THR A 40 14.21 -7.50 -16.35
C THR A 40 14.51 -6.62 -17.55
N ARG A 41 14.32 -7.11 -18.78
CA ARG A 41 14.61 -6.35 -20.02
C ARG A 41 13.40 -5.68 -20.68
N GLY A 42 12.18 -6.10 -20.35
CA GLY A 42 10.95 -5.47 -20.87
C GLY A 42 10.61 -4.20 -20.13
N GLY A 43 11.33 -3.14 -20.40
CA GLY A 43 11.10 -1.73 -20.11
C GLY A 43 9.96 -1.41 -19.14
N ALA A 44 10.15 -1.57 -17.90
CA ALA A 44 9.45 -0.87 -16.85
C ALA A 44 10.23 -1.07 -15.56
N ASP A 45 10.69 -0.01 -15.04
CA ASP A 45 11.06 0.20 -13.65
C ASP A 45 12.17 -0.66 -13.06
N ALA A 46 13.23 0.03 -12.80
CA ALA A 46 14.32 -0.35 -11.92
C ALA A 46 13.90 -0.85 -10.52
N SER A 47 12.59 -0.87 -10.22
CA SER A 47 12.04 -1.41 -8.96
C SER A 47 11.95 -2.94 -8.90
N ALA A 48 12.16 -3.67 -10.00
CA ALA A 48 11.99 -5.12 -10.05
C ALA A 48 13.30 -5.93 -9.94
N LYS A 49 14.46 -5.30 -9.90
CA LYS A 49 15.68 -5.97 -9.42
C LYS A 49 15.69 -5.96 -7.89
N ILE A 50 14.90 -6.83 -7.29
CA ILE A 50 15.20 -7.26 -5.93
C ILE A 50 16.43 -8.16 -6.05
N ASP A 51 17.58 -7.50 -6.09
CA ASP A 51 18.87 -8.12 -5.90
C ASP A 51 18.81 -8.88 -4.57
N LYS A 52 19.17 -10.15 -4.56
CA LYS A 52 19.21 -10.95 -3.33
C LYS A 52 20.09 -10.34 -2.25
N ASN A 53 20.97 -9.42 -2.62
CA ASN A 53 21.87 -8.66 -1.74
C ASN A 53 21.28 -7.34 -1.22
N LYS A 54 20.03 -6.97 -1.57
CA LYS A 54 19.43 -5.68 -1.19
C LYS A 54 18.29 -5.79 -0.19
N ARG A 55 18.31 -6.77 0.71
CA ARG A 55 17.47 -6.69 1.91
C ARG A 55 18.16 -5.77 2.90
N GLY A 56 17.64 -4.57 3.10
CA GLY A 56 18.17 -3.61 4.07
C GLY A 56 18.18 -4.14 5.52
N ARG A 57 17.35 -5.19 5.82
CA ARG A 57 17.30 -5.82 7.15
C ARG A 57 17.44 -7.33 7.06
N THR A 58 18.29 -7.90 7.94
CA THR A 58 18.46 -9.36 8.06
C THR A 58 17.19 -10.02 8.59
N PHE A 59 17.00 -11.33 8.30
CA PHE A 59 15.89 -12.12 8.84
C PHE A 59 15.73 -11.96 10.35
N LEU A 60 16.84 -12.01 11.10
CA LEU A 60 16.83 -11.90 12.57
C LEU A 60 16.32 -10.53 13.03
N ARG A 61 16.71 -9.44 12.36
CA ARG A 61 16.22 -8.09 12.68
C ARG A 61 14.72 -7.95 12.40
N LEU A 62 14.26 -8.45 11.27
CA LEU A 62 12.82 -8.45 10.92
C LEU A 62 12.00 -9.30 11.91
N PHE A 63 12.51 -10.48 12.26
CA PHE A 63 11.85 -11.33 13.24
C PHE A 63 11.84 -10.71 14.64
N ALA A 64 12.94 -10.09 15.05
CA ALA A 64 13.02 -9.35 16.32
C ALA A 64 12.02 -8.18 16.35
N ALA A 65 11.92 -7.41 15.26
CA ALA A 65 10.93 -6.36 15.12
C ALA A 65 9.49 -6.92 15.20
N PHE A 66 9.18 -8.00 14.46
CA PHE A 66 7.90 -8.68 14.56
C PHE A 66 7.60 -9.14 15.97
N TRP A 67 8.61 -9.69 16.69
CA TRP A 67 8.46 -10.19 18.06
C TRP A 67 8.07 -9.10 19.08
N THR A 68 8.38 -7.83 18.79
CA THR A 68 7.93 -6.71 19.62
C THR A 68 6.42 -6.52 19.56
N PHE A 69 5.79 -6.76 18.40
CA PHE A 69 4.33 -6.67 18.23
C PHE A 69 3.57 -7.79 18.94
N THR A 70 4.26 -8.88 19.34
CA THR A 70 3.65 -9.96 20.12
C THR A 70 3.69 -9.71 21.63
N ARG A 71 4.30 -8.61 22.11
CA ARG A 71 4.32 -8.27 23.55
C ARG A 71 2.90 -8.19 24.08
N GLY A 72 2.66 -8.77 25.25
CA GLY A 72 1.33 -8.86 25.85
C GLY A 72 0.50 -10.10 25.44
N HIS A 73 0.91 -10.85 24.41
CA HIS A 73 0.21 -12.07 23.98
C HIS A 73 1.03 -13.36 24.12
N ARG A 74 2.25 -13.27 24.68
CA ARG A 74 3.22 -14.39 24.75
C ARG A 74 2.69 -15.59 25.53
N GLY A 75 2.01 -15.38 26.67
CA GLY A 75 1.42 -16.46 27.45
C GLY A 75 0.33 -17.23 26.68
N TRP A 76 -0.46 -16.54 25.88
CA TRP A 76 -1.44 -17.16 25.00
C TRP A 76 -0.80 -17.91 23.84
N LEU A 77 0.36 -17.46 23.34
CA LEU A 77 1.13 -18.16 22.32
C LEU A 77 1.69 -19.49 22.86
N THR A 78 2.23 -19.51 24.07
CA THR A 78 2.74 -20.76 24.68
C THR A 78 1.61 -21.76 24.91
N LEU A 79 0.44 -21.30 25.40
CA LEU A 79 -0.74 -22.16 25.55
C LEU A 79 -1.19 -22.71 24.18
N GLY A 80 -1.20 -21.87 23.15
CA GLY A 80 -1.54 -22.31 21.80
C GLY A 80 -0.55 -23.34 21.23
N LEU A 81 0.77 -23.17 21.44
CA LEU A 81 1.77 -24.17 21.05
C LEU A 81 1.59 -25.49 21.81
N PHE A 82 1.24 -25.43 23.08
CA PHE A 82 0.91 -26.62 23.87
C PHE A 82 -0.28 -27.36 23.26
N THR A 83 -1.38 -26.66 22.95
CA THR A 83 -2.57 -27.29 22.33
C THR A 83 -2.24 -27.93 20.98
N VAL A 84 -1.41 -27.28 20.16
CA VAL A 84 -0.93 -27.83 18.89
C VAL A 84 -0.11 -29.09 19.09
N SER A 85 0.74 -29.13 20.12
CA SER A 85 1.54 -30.31 20.45
C SER A 85 0.66 -31.49 20.88
N VAL A 86 -0.35 -31.21 21.72
CA VAL A 86 -1.33 -32.24 22.13
C VAL A 86 -2.04 -32.82 20.90
N VAL A 87 -2.50 -31.96 19.97
CA VAL A 87 -3.18 -32.42 18.75
C VAL A 87 -2.25 -33.24 17.85
N ALA A 88 -0.99 -32.81 17.72
CA ALA A 88 -0.02 -33.57 16.94
C ALA A 88 0.24 -34.96 17.55
N CYS A 89 0.38 -35.05 18.87
CA CYS A 89 0.56 -36.30 19.60
C CYS A 89 -0.68 -37.22 19.51
N THR A 90 -1.90 -36.68 19.66
CA THR A 90 -3.12 -37.48 19.50
C THR A 90 -3.26 -38.05 18.08
N GLY A 91 -2.83 -37.31 17.07
CA GLY A 91 -2.81 -37.75 15.68
C GLY A 91 -1.86 -38.92 15.41
N LEU A 92 -0.81 -39.09 16.24
CA LEU A 92 0.11 -40.22 16.12
C LEU A 92 -0.49 -41.54 16.63
N PHE A 93 -1.56 -41.49 17.40
CA PHE A 93 -2.20 -42.71 17.94
C PHE A 93 -2.94 -43.52 16.86
N ILE A 94 -3.47 -42.83 15.82
CA ILE A 94 -4.30 -43.50 14.79
C ILE A 94 -3.52 -44.58 14.03
N PRO A 95 -2.31 -44.36 13.50
CA PRO A 95 -1.55 -45.45 12.88
C PRO A 95 -1.10 -46.53 13.89
N ALA A 96 -0.78 -46.15 15.11
CA ALA A 96 -0.41 -47.11 16.16
C ALA A 96 -1.56 -48.04 16.51
N SER A 97 -2.80 -47.58 16.49
CA SER A 97 -3.98 -48.41 16.74
C SER A 97 -4.19 -49.49 15.67
N THR A 98 -3.70 -49.30 14.46
CA THR A 98 -3.73 -50.33 13.40
C THR A 98 -2.90 -51.55 13.79
N LYS A 99 -1.71 -51.33 14.36
CA LYS A 99 -0.90 -52.44 14.92
C LYS A 99 -1.63 -53.15 16.03
N ILE A 100 -2.22 -52.41 16.99
CA ILE A 100 -2.96 -52.99 18.09
C ILE A 100 -4.11 -53.85 17.57
N ALA A 101 -4.87 -53.39 16.57
CA ALA A 101 -5.97 -54.12 15.98
C ALA A 101 -5.51 -55.44 15.32
N ILE A 102 -4.46 -55.36 14.51
CA ILE A 102 -4.01 -56.48 13.71
C ILE A 102 -3.31 -57.55 14.61
N ASP A 103 -2.27 -57.15 15.34
CA ASP A 103 -1.40 -58.08 16.03
C ASP A 103 -2.06 -58.69 17.26
N TYR A 104 -2.71 -57.85 18.10
CA TYR A 104 -3.18 -58.30 19.40
C TYR A 104 -4.65 -58.68 19.45
N ILE A 105 -5.49 -58.11 18.56
CA ILE A 105 -6.92 -58.43 18.56
C ILE A 105 -7.26 -59.50 17.48
N ILE A 106 -6.75 -59.33 16.25
CA ILE A 106 -7.09 -60.23 15.14
C ILE A 106 -6.18 -61.48 15.16
N MET A 107 -4.84 -61.28 15.27
CA MET A 107 -3.88 -62.39 15.29
C MET A 107 -3.72 -63.02 16.64
N GLN A 108 -4.25 -62.39 17.73
CA GLN A 108 -4.21 -62.89 19.12
C GLN A 108 -2.76 -63.13 19.62
N ASN A 109 -1.79 -62.38 19.15
CA ASN A 109 -0.43 -62.45 19.64
C ASN A 109 -0.37 -62.05 21.13
N PRO A 110 0.58 -62.59 21.94
CA PRO A 110 0.74 -62.21 23.30
C PRO A 110 1.11 -60.71 23.46
N LEU A 111 0.54 -60.05 24.44
CA LEU A 111 0.87 -58.64 24.71
C LEU A 111 2.33 -58.51 25.18
N PRO A 112 3.01 -57.38 24.85
CA PRO A 112 4.36 -57.14 25.30
C PRO A 112 4.47 -57.16 26.83
N GLU A 113 5.61 -57.69 27.34
CA GLU A 113 5.94 -57.65 28.79
C GLU A 113 5.95 -56.20 29.26
N GLY A 114 5.25 -55.91 30.38
CA GLY A 114 5.11 -54.55 30.91
C GLY A 114 3.86 -53.78 30.44
N THR A 115 2.96 -54.42 29.70
CA THR A 115 1.65 -53.81 29.39
C THR A 115 0.87 -53.53 30.66
N PRO A 116 0.32 -52.31 30.89
CA PRO A 116 -0.44 -51.96 32.08
C PRO A 116 -1.62 -52.94 32.30
N LEU A 117 -1.80 -53.38 33.56
CA LEU A 117 -2.82 -54.37 33.92
C LEU A 117 -4.22 -53.99 33.45
N TRP A 118 -4.61 -52.75 33.49
CA TRP A 118 -5.93 -52.28 33.01
C TRP A 118 -6.14 -52.48 31.51
N ILE A 119 -5.06 -52.47 30.69
CA ILE A 119 -5.11 -52.79 29.27
C ILE A 119 -5.27 -54.30 29.10
N VAL A 120 -4.48 -55.11 29.84
CA VAL A 120 -4.52 -56.57 29.79
C VAL A 120 -5.91 -57.05 30.17
N GLU A 121 -6.47 -56.52 31.25
CA GLU A 121 -7.82 -56.87 31.74
C GLU A 121 -8.90 -56.52 30.70
N ARG A 122 -8.77 -55.40 30.04
CA ARG A 122 -9.68 -54.97 28.95
C ARG A 122 -9.53 -55.79 27.68
N MET A 123 -8.33 -56.27 27.41
CA MET A 123 -7.99 -57.10 26.24
C MET A 123 -8.20 -58.61 26.50
N SER A 124 -8.71 -59.04 27.65
CA SER A 124 -9.12 -60.42 27.97
C SER A 124 -10.56 -60.76 27.55
N GLY A 125 -11.29 -59.79 26.94
CA GLY A 125 -12.66 -59.95 26.46
C GLY A 125 -12.78 -60.61 25.09
N SER A 126 -13.99 -60.61 24.52
CA SER A 126 -14.18 -61.06 23.14
C SER A 126 -13.46 -60.19 22.11
N PRO A 127 -12.84 -60.74 21.05
CA PRO A 127 -12.13 -59.96 20.04
C PRO A 127 -13.00 -58.86 19.39
N VAL A 128 -14.28 -59.13 19.20
CA VAL A 128 -15.23 -58.13 18.66
C VAL A 128 -15.44 -56.98 19.67
N GLY A 129 -15.56 -57.31 20.98
CA GLY A 129 -15.68 -56.29 22.05
C GLY A 129 -14.42 -55.36 22.14
N MET A 130 -13.23 -55.96 21.95
CA MET A 130 -11.97 -55.23 21.93
C MET A 130 -11.90 -54.29 20.72
N LEU A 131 -12.37 -54.70 19.54
CA LEU A 131 -12.44 -53.82 18.34
C LEU A 131 -13.36 -52.61 18.60
N TRP A 132 -14.53 -52.82 19.21
CA TRP A 132 -15.45 -51.75 19.56
C TRP A 132 -14.81 -50.79 20.60
N TRP A 133 -14.08 -51.30 21.59
CA TRP A 133 -13.37 -50.48 22.57
C TRP A 133 -12.25 -49.66 21.89
N LEU A 134 -11.44 -50.29 21.01
CA LEU A 134 -10.38 -49.59 20.27
C LEU A 134 -10.97 -48.53 19.36
N GLY A 135 -12.02 -48.86 18.60
CA GLY A 135 -12.73 -47.90 17.75
C GLY A 135 -13.31 -46.74 18.56
N GLY A 136 -13.91 -46.99 19.70
CA GLY A 136 -14.41 -45.96 20.63
C GLY A 136 -13.31 -45.04 21.13
N THR A 137 -12.14 -45.60 21.51
CA THR A 137 -10.98 -44.79 21.94
C THR A 137 -10.41 -43.96 20.82
N MET A 138 -10.34 -44.50 19.60
CA MET A 138 -9.90 -43.74 18.42
C MET A 138 -10.83 -42.56 18.14
N ILE A 139 -12.15 -42.79 18.14
CA ILE A 139 -13.14 -41.72 17.96
C ILE A 139 -13.06 -40.67 19.07
N GLY A 140 -12.94 -41.14 20.34
CA GLY A 140 -12.80 -40.27 21.50
C GLY A 140 -11.55 -39.38 21.44
N LEU A 141 -10.39 -39.97 21.09
CA LEU A 141 -9.14 -39.21 20.90
C LEU A 141 -9.21 -38.26 19.72
N ALA A 142 -9.80 -38.68 18.58
CA ALA A 142 -10.00 -37.83 17.44
C ALA A 142 -10.91 -36.63 17.76
N PHE A 143 -12.02 -36.88 18.48
CA PHE A 143 -12.92 -35.83 18.93
C PHE A 143 -12.21 -34.86 19.90
N PHE A 144 -11.53 -35.41 20.91
CA PHE A 144 -10.74 -34.62 21.85
C PHE A 144 -9.67 -33.79 21.15
N GLY A 145 -8.87 -34.39 20.27
CA GLY A 145 -7.86 -33.72 19.49
C GLY A 145 -8.45 -32.58 18.62
N THR A 146 -9.60 -32.83 17.99
CA THR A 146 -10.30 -31.83 17.18
C THR A 146 -10.79 -30.66 18.04
N MET A 147 -11.37 -30.92 19.19
CA MET A 147 -11.83 -29.87 20.13
C MET A 147 -10.66 -29.02 20.62
N VAL A 148 -9.60 -29.65 21.14
CA VAL A 148 -8.38 -28.95 21.60
C VAL A 148 -7.73 -28.17 20.46
N GLY A 149 -7.64 -28.78 19.27
CA GLY A 149 -7.09 -28.16 18.08
C GLY A 149 -7.88 -26.94 17.62
N THR A 150 -9.20 -27.03 17.66
CA THR A 150 -10.08 -25.91 17.28
C THR A 150 -9.90 -24.73 18.23
N VAL A 151 -9.87 -25.00 19.55
CA VAL A 151 -9.62 -23.95 20.56
C VAL A 151 -8.23 -23.32 20.38
N GLY A 152 -7.19 -24.14 20.19
CA GLY A 152 -5.84 -23.63 19.93
C GLY A 152 -5.75 -22.78 18.66
N ARG A 153 -6.31 -23.26 17.56
CA ARG A 153 -6.34 -22.53 16.29
C ARG A 153 -7.13 -21.24 16.38
N TRP A 154 -8.25 -21.24 17.10
CA TRP A 154 -9.03 -20.04 17.36
C TRP A 154 -8.23 -19.00 18.12
N GLN A 155 -7.48 -19.39 19.17
CA GLN A 155 -6.61 -18.48 19.92
C GLN A 155 -5.52 -17.88 19.04
N PHE A 156 -4.81 -18.70 18.25
CA PHE A 156 -3.82 -18.20 17.30
C PHE A 156 -4.41 -17.22 16.29
N THR A 157 -5.58 -17.55 15.73
CA THR A 157 -6.28 -16.66 14.79
C THR A 157 -6.65 -15.32 15.45
N ARG A 158 -7.16 -15.37 16.68
CA ARG A 158 -7.51 -14.17 17.45
C ARG A 158 -6.29 -13.27 17.70
N ILE A 159 -5.16 -13.84 18.07
CA ILE A 159 -3.92 -13.11 18.30
C ILE A 159 -3.42 -12.51 16.99
N THR A 160 -3.40 -13.29 15.91
CA THR A 160 -3.01 -12.81 14.57
C THR A 160 -3.84 -11.60 14.14
N LYS A 161 -5.18 -11.66 14.29
CA LYS A 161 -6.07 -10.55 13.94
C LYS A 161 -5.82 -9.31 14.80
N ARG A 162 -5.52 -9.47 16.08
CA ARG A 162 -5.14 -8.35 16.96
C ARG A 162 -3.82 -7.70 16.53
N ILE A 163 -2.81 -8.52 16.19
CA ILE A 163 -1.52 -8.02 15.69
C ILE A 163 -1.75 -7.27 14.37
N GLN A 164 -2.50 -7.84 13.42
CA GLN A 164 -2.84 -7.18 12.14
C GLN A 164 -3.51 -5.83 12.36
N THR A 165 -4.52 -5.77 13.23
CA THR A 165 -5.24 -4.51 13.53
C THR A 165 -4.31 -3.48 14.19
N ASN A 166 -3.46 -3.91 15.12
CA ASN A 166 -2.51 -3.02 15.79
C ASN A 166 -1.45 -2.48 14.80
N MET A 167 -0.91 -3.34 13.93
CA MET A 167 0.02 -2.91 12.87
C MET A 167 -0.62 -1.90 11.92
N ARG A 168 -1.86 -2.17 11.48
CA ARG A 168 -2.62 -1.22 10.64
C ARG A 168 -2.83 0.11 11.33
N ARG A 169 -3.20 0.10 12.61
CA ARG A 169 -3.39 1.32 13.40
C ARG A 169 -2.10 2.13 13.49
N ILE A 170 -1.00 1.49 13.90
CA ILE A 170 0.31 2.15 14.04
C ILE A 170 0.78 2.71 12.70
N ALA A 171 0.66 1.92 11.62
CA ALA A 171 1.04 2.35 10.28
C ALA A 171 0.15 3.51 9.78
N PHE A 172 -1.16 3.48 10.04
CA PHE A 172 -2.07 4.55 9.69
C PHE A 172 -1.79 5.83 10.47
N ASP A 173 -1.63 5.73 11.80
CA ASP A 173 -1.31 6.87 12.68
C ASP A 173 0.02 7.53 12.27
N HIS A 174 0.98 6.74 11.81
CA HIS A 174 2.24 7.24 11.29
C HIS A 174 2.09 7.89 9.92
N ALA A 175 1.37 7.22 9.01
CA ALA A 175 1.15 7.70 7.64
C ALA A 175 0.45 9.06 7.58
N VAL A 176 -0.54 9.30 8.44
CA VAL A 176 -1.27 10.58 8.51
C VAL A 176 -0.37 11.73 9.00
N ARG A 177 0.73 11.41 9.68
CA ARG A 177 1.68 12.40 10.20
C ARG A 177 2.94 12.55 9.34
N LEU A 178 3.00 11.92 8.18
CA LEU A 178 4.11 12.08 7.25
C LEU A 178 4.07 13.47 6.60
N PRO A 179 5.25 14.04 6.25
CA PRO A 179 5.32 15.25 5.45
C PRO A 179 4.60 15.10 4.11
N LEU A 180 3.96 16.16 3.63
CA LEU A 180 3.10 16.13 2.45
C LEU A 180 3.81 15.60 1.19
N HIS A 181 5.09 15.97 0.99
CA HIS A 181 5.89 15.48 -0.13
C HIS A 181 6.09 13.95 -0.11
N ARG A 182 6.20 13.35 1.08
CA ARG A 182 6.29 11.90 1.23
C ARG A 182 4.96 11.21 0.92
N VAL A 183 3.84 11.77 1.39
CA VAL A 183 2.51 11.27 1.08
C VAL A 183 2.26 11.24 -0.42
N HIS A 184 2.61 12.32 -1.14
CA HIS A 184 2.48 12.38 -2.60
C HIS A 184 3.34 11.34 -3.33
N HIS A 185 4.53 11.03 -2.80
CA HIS A 185 5.41 10.00 -3.38
C HIS A 185 4.77 8.60 -3.35
N TYR A 186 4.08 8.24 -2.28
CA TYR A 186 3.45 6.93 -2.13
C TYR A 186 2.23 6.70 -3.05
N LYS A 187 1.69 7.73 -3.68
CA LYS A 187 0.40 7.70 -4.39
C LYS A 187 -0.71 7.07 -3.52
N SER A 188 -1.93 7.51 -3.63
CA SER A 188 -3.05 7.04 -2.76
C SER A 188 -3.26 5.53 -2.80
N GLY A 189 -3.12 4.91 -3.96
CA GLY A 189 -3.24 3.45 -4.12
C GLY A 189 -2.11 2.65 -3.45
N GLY A 190 -0.88 3.15 -3.46
CA GLY A 190 0.27 2.52 -2.80
C GLY A 190 0.14 2.51 -1.28
N MET A 191 -0.26 3.63 -0.69
CA MET A 191 -0.52 3.73 0.75
C MET A 191 -1.67 2.83 1.20
N SER A 192 -2.77 2.81 0.46
CA SER A 192 -3.92 1.93 0.73
C SER A 192 -3.53 0.45 0.67
N SER A 193 -2.73 0.02 -0.31
CA SER A 193 -2.22 -1.35 -0.42
C SER A 193 -1.31 -1.71 0.76
N LEU A 194 -0.40 -0.82 1.15
CA LEU A 194 0.51 -1.03 2.29
C LEU A 194 -0.28 -1.23 3.60
N LEU A 195 -1.26 -0.37 3.86
CA LEU A 195 -2.07 -0.43 5.08
C LEU A 195 -3.00 -1.65 5.10
N ARG A 196 -3.60 -2.01 3.97
CA ARG A 196 -4.57 -3.10 3.88
C ARG A 196 -3.91 -4.46 3.71
N GLU A 197 -2.99 -4.58 2.74
CA GLU A 197 -2.42 -5.85 2.32
C GLU A 197 -1.13 -6.17 3.09
N ASP A 198 -0.14 -5.27 3.07
CA ASP A 198 1.16 -5.55 3.67
C ASP A 198 1.09 -5.70 5.19
N ALA A 199 0.39 -4.81 5.89
CA ALA A 199 0.19 -4.93 7.33
C ALA A 199 -0.61 -6.19 7.71
N GLY A 200 -1.54 -6.63 6.84
CA GLY A 200 -2.24 -7.91 6.99
C GLY A 200 -1.31 -9.09 6.82
N THR A 201 -0.59 -9.14 5.71
CA THR A 201 0.36 -10.21 5.36
C THR A 201 1.49 -10.34 6.39
N ALA A 202 1.99 -9.22 6.93
CA ALA A 202 2.99 -9.22 7.99
C ALA A 202 2.48 -9.91 9.28
N GLY A 203 1.20 -9.74 9.62
CA GLY A 203 0.59 -10.43 10.76
C GLY A 203 0.54 -11.96 10.61
N ASP A 204 0.47 -12.48 9.38
CA ASP A 204 0.45 -13.91 9.10
C ASP A 204 1.80 -14.60 9.34
N LEU A 205 2.87 -13.83 9.65
CA LEU A 205 4.15 -14.37 10.13
C LEU A 205 3.96 -15.27 11.36
N LEU A 206 2.96 -15.01 12.19
CA LEU A 206 2.68 -15.84 13.36
C LEU A 206 2.38 -17.29 12.96
N PHE A 207 1.56 -17.49 11.91
CA PHE A 207 1.25 -18.81 11.38
C PHE A 207 2.42 -19.43 10.65
N THR A 208 3.09 -18.65 9.79
CA THR A 208 4.11 -19.18 8.87
C THR A 208 5.46 -19.45 9.53
N VAL A 209 5.81 -18.72 10.61
CA VAL A 209 7.08 -18.89 11.32
C VAL A 209 6.93 -19.71 12.61
N ILE A 210 5.77 -19.65 13.28
CA ILE A 210 5.60 -20.26 14.60
C ILE A 210 4.64 -21.45 14.53
N TYR A 211 3.38 -21.24 14.18
CA TYR A 211 2.33 -22.26 14.29
C TYR A 211 2.57 -23.46 13.37
N ASN A 212 2.69 -23.23 12.07
CA ASN A 212 2.83 -24.31 11.08
C ASN A 212 4.14 -25.08 11.25
N PRO A 213 5.33 -24.41 11.39
CA PRO A 213 6.56 -25.13 11.61
C PRO A 213 6.59 -25.92 12.91
N TRP A 214 6.06 -25.36 14.01
CA TRP A 214 5.99 -26.07 15.28
C TRP A 214 5.16 -27.35 15.17
N ARG A 215 3.94 -27.25 14.61
CA ARG A 215 3.09 -28.41 14.36
C ARG A 215 3.78 -29.46 13.52
N ALA A 216 4.41 -29.04 12.43
CA ALA A 216 5.09 -29.93 11.51
C ALA A 216 6.31 -30.61 12.18
N ILE A 217 7.08 -29.88 12.99
CA ILE A 217 8.23 -30.44 13.70
C ILE A 217 7.78 -31.47 14.75
N VAL A 218 6.77 -31.17 15.57
CA VAL A 218 6.26 -32.11 16.56
C VAL A 218 5.74 -33.38 15.89
N GLN A 219 4.97 -33.26 14.83
CA GLN A 219 4.45 -34.40 14.06
C GLN A 219 5.59 -35.21 13.40
N LEU A 220 6.56 -34.53 12.77
CA LEU A 220 7.69 -35.17 12.10
C LEU A 220 8.56 -35.93 13.10
N VAL A 221 8.98 -35.26 14.20
CA VAL A 221 9.82 -35.88 15.23
C VAL A 221 9.08 -37.07 15.89
N GLY A 222 7.80 -36.90 16.23
CA GLY A 222 7.00 -37.98 16.82
C GLY A 222 6.87 -39.19 15.90
N THR A 223 6.60 -38.93 14.60
CA THR A 223 6.52 -40.01 13.58
C THR A 223 7.87 -40.70 13.41
N LEU A 224 8.98 -39.96 13.31
CA LEU A 224 10.33 -40.55 13.17
C LEU A 224 10.74 -41.38 14.37
N LEU A 225 10.43 -40.94 15.61
CA LEU A 225 10.74 -41.69 16.82
C LEU A 225 9.97 -43.01 16.86
N ILE A 226 8.69 -43.02 16.47
CA ILE A 226 7.90 -44.26 16.44
C ILE A 226 8.43 -45.20 15.35
N LEU A 227 8.74 -44.70 14.15
CA LEU A 227 9.30 -45.51 13.09
C LEU A 227 10.67 -46.11 13.47
N ALA A 228 11.54 -45.29 14.14
CA ALA A 228 12.84 -45.78 14.64
C ALA A 228 12.72 -46.88 15.68
N TYR A 229 11.70 -46.80 16.52
CA TYR A 229 11.42 -47.82 17.52
C TYR A 229 10.98 -49.17 16.90
N VAL A 230 10.26 -49.13 15.78
CA VAL A 230 9.80 -50.33 15.06
C VAL A 230 10.95 -51.04 14.34
N ASP A 231 11.62 -50.37 13.42
CA ASP A 231 12.78 -50.89 12.70
C ASP A 231 13.58 -49.74 12.08
N VAL A 232 14.82 -49.58 12.54
CA VAL A 232 15.75 -48.50 12.05
C VAL A 232 16.13 -48.73 10.58
N ARG A 233 16.17 -49.97 10.08
CA ARG A 233 16.54 -50.26 8.68
C ARG A 233 15.40 -49.89 7.73
N MET A 234 14.15 -50.21 8.13
CA MET A 234 12.97 -49.74 7.41
C MET A 234 12.86 -48.21 7.40
N LEU A 235 13.16 -47.57 8.51
CA LEU A 235 13.22 -46.11 8.60
C LEU A 235 14.24 -45.54 7.62
N ALA A 236 15.45 -46.10 7.57
CA ALA A 236 16.49 -45.65 6.63
C ALA A 236 16.04 -45.78 5.16
N ALA A 237 15.37 -46.91 4.81
CA ALA A 237 14.81 -47.11 3.48
C ALA A 237 13.70 -46.11 3.16
N GLY A 238 12.80 -45.82 4.12
CA GLY A 238 11.76 -44.82 3.96
C GLY A 238 12.29 -43.38 3.85
N LEU A 239 13.32 -43.05 4.67
CA LEU A 239 13.98 -41.76 4.60
C LEU A 239 14.74 -41.51 3.30
N ALA A 240 15.16 -42.55 2.57
CA ALA A 240 15.81 -42.43 1.26
C ALA A 240 14.92 -41.70 0.21
N ILE A 241 13.61 -41.68 0.42
CA ILE A 241 12.65 -40.95 -0.43
C ILE A 241 12.76 -39.43 -0.21
N ILE A 242 13.08 -38.98 1.01
CA ILE A 242 13.10 -37.55 1.37
C ILE A 242 14.13 -36.75 0.53
N PRO A 243 15.40 -37.19 0.39
CA PRO A 243 16.33 -36.49 -0.49
C PRO A 243 15.85 -36.38 -1.93
N LEU A 244 15.17 -37.40 -2.43
CA LEU A 244 14.64 -37.43 -3.80
C LEU A 244 13.48 -36.45 -3.96
N VAL A 245 12.56 -36.40 -3.02
CA VAL A 245 11.48 -35.40 -2.95
C VAL A 245 12.07 -34.00 -2.81
N TRP A 246 13.06 -33.81 -1.94
CA TRP A 246 13.72 -32.51 -1.76
C TRP A 246 14.45 -32.05 -3.02
N PHE A 247 15.16 -32.94 -3.72
CA PHE A 247 15.86 -32.62 -4.96
C PHE A 247 14.89 -32.22 -6.08
N THR A 248 13.82 -32.99 -6.27
CA THR A 248 12.78 -32.67 -7.25
C THR A 248 12.09 -31.34 -6.91
N HIS A 249 11.79 -31.13 -5.65
CA HIS A 249 11.18 -29.88 -5.18
C HIS A 249 12.12 -28.67 -5.38
N ARG A 250 13.37 -28.79 -4.98
CA ARG A 250 14.35 -27.70 -5.11
C ARG A 250 14.62 -27.31 -6.56
N THR A 251 14.86 -28.28 -7.42
CA THR A 251 15.17 -28.05 -8.84
C THR A 251 13.96 -27.55 -9.61
N TRP A 252 12.80 -28.12 -9.36
CA TRP A 252 11.59 -27.80 -10.08
C TRP A 252 10.94 -26.48 -9.65
N ILE A 253 10.88 -26.22 -8.38
CA ILE A 253 10.37 -24.94 -7.86
C ILE A 253 11.22 -23.78 -8.32
N SER A 254 12.52 -23.92 -8.40
CA SER A 254 13.39 -22.85 -8.92
C SER A 254 13.05 -22.48 -10.37
N LYS A 255 12.58 -23.45 -11.17
CA LYS A 255 12.12 -23.25 -12.55
C LYS A 255 10.71 -22.67 -12.64
N ILE A 256 9.80 -23.04 -11.73
CA ILE A 256 8.39 -22.60 -11.75
C ILE A 256 8.20 -21.19 -11.15
N ARG A 257 8.95 -20.82 -10.11
CA ARG A 257 8.86 -19.50 -9.45
C ARG A 257 8.88 -18.30 -10.42
N PRO A 258 9.74 -18.25 -11.43
CA PRO A 258 9.72 -17.15 -12.39
C PRO A 258 8.40 -17.01 -13.14
N PHE A 259 7.72 -18.13 -13.49
CA PHE A 259 6.43 -18.08 -14.16
C PHE A 259 5.33 -17.46 -13.27
N PHE A 260 5.31 -17.81 -11.99
CA PHE A 260 4.38 -17.18 -11.03
C PHE A 260 4.63 -15.67 -10.89
N ARG A 261 5.90 -15.24 -10.90
CA ARG A 261 6.25 -13.83 -10.87
C ARG A 261 5.80 -13.09 -12.14
N ASP A 262 6.04 -13.70 -13.31
CA ASP A 262 5.64 -13.12 -14.59
C ASP A 262 4.11 -13.02 -14.68
N GLN A 263 3.39 -14.07 -14.26
CA GLN A 263 1.93 -14.05 -14.15
C GLN A 263 1.42 -12.90 -13.26
N LYS A 264 2.03 -12.70 -12.09
CA LYS A 264 1.66 -11.61 -11.20
C LYS A 264 1.89 -10.24 -11.83
N MET A 265 3.02 -10.05 -12.55
CA MET A 265 3.30 -8.79 -13.24
C MET A 265 2.31 -8.52 -14.38
N VAL A 266 1.97 -9.52 -15.16
CA VAL A 266 1.00 -9.37 -16.25
C VAL A 266 -0.38 -9.04 -15.69
N ARG A 267 -0.80 -9.71 -14.61
CA ARG A 267 -2.05 -9.40 -13.91
C ARG A 267 -2.08 -7.94 -13.46
N GLN A 268 -1.04 -7.46 -12.79
CA GLN A 268 -0.95 -6.06 -12.35
C GLN A 268 -1.07 -5.06 -13.50
N ARG A 269 -0.49 -5.37 -14.68
CA ARG A 269 -0.62 -4.51 -15.88
C ARG A 269 -2.05 -4.47 -16.40
N VAL A 270 -2.72 -5.61 -16.43
CA VAL A 270 -4.13 -5.69 -16.88
C VAL A 270 -5.04 -4.94 -15.91
N ASP A 271 -4.84 -5.13 -14.60
CA ASP A 271 -5.61 -4.45 -13.55
C ASP A 271 -5.39 -2.92 -13.61
N ALA A 272 -4.15 -2.47 -13.81
CA ALA A 272 -3.82 -1.05 -13.95
C ALA A 272 -4.48 -0.43 -15.19
N ALA A 273 -4.40 -1.12 -16.35
CA ALA A 273 -5.05 -0.65 -17.58
C ALA A 273 -6.58 -0.60 -17.44
N THR A 274 -7.17 -1.54 -16.71
CA THR A 274 -8.60 -1.56 -16.41
C THR A 274 -9.00 -0.35 -15.54
N THR A 275 -8.25 -0.08 -14.48
CA THR A 275 -8.48 1.07 -13.60
C THR A 275 -8.35 2.39 -14.36
N GLU A 276 -7.36 2.50 -15.24
CA GLU A 276 -7.15 3.66 -16.12
C GLU A 276 -8.35 3.89 -17.05
N ALA A 277 -8.82 2.84 -17.73
CA ALA A 277 -9.96 2.92 -18.64
C ALA A 277 -11.25 3.35 -17.92
N PHE A 278 -11.53 2.81 -16.72
CA PHE A 278 -12.68 3.21 -15.93
C PHE A 278 -12.55 4.63 -15.37
N GLY A 279 -11.34 5.03 -14.92
CA GLY A 279 -11.07 6.40 -14.50
C GLY A 279 -11.24 7.43 -15.62
N GLY A 280 -10.89 7.03 -16.87
CA GLY A 280 -11.02 7.84 -18.07
C GLY A 280 -12.30 7.58 -18.89
N MET A 281 -13.34 6.96 -18.33
CA MET A 281 -14.52 6.49 -19.08
C MET A 281 -15.20 7.59 -19.91
N ARG A 282 -15.23 8.84 -19.43
CA ARG A 282 -15.76 9.98 -20.18
C ARG A 282 -14.96 10.22 -21.49
N VAL A 283 -13.64 10.06 -21.43
CA VAL A 283 -12.76 10.19 -22.61
C VAL A 283 -12.98 9.02 -23.55
N VAL A 284 -13.01 7.81 -23.03
CA VAL A 284 -13.26 6.57 -23.82
C VAL A 284 -14.56 6.71 -24.62
N ARG A 285 -15.64 7.14 -23.97
CA ARG A 285 -16.94 7.35 -24.62
C ARG A 285 -16.94 8.57 -25.55
N GLY A 286 -16.34 9.68 -25.13
CA GLY A 286 -16.28 10.90 -25.93
C GLY A 286 -15.60 10.72 -27.29
N PHE A 287 -14.63 9.80 -27.37
CA PHE A 287 -13.92 9.45 -28.60
C PHE A 287 -14.39 8.12 -29.21
N SER A 288 -15.48 7.51 -28.71
CA SER A 288 -16.02 6.24 -29.19
C SER A 288 -14.99 5.10 -29.26
N ARG A 289 -14.12 5.01 -28.19
CA ARG A 289 -13.02 4.03 -28.13
C ARG A 289 -13.35 2.77 -27.32
N GLU A 290 -14.62 2.51 -27.00
CA GLU A 290 -15.06 1.37 -26.19
C GLU A 290 -14.56 0.04 -26.76
N ARG A 291 -14.66 -0.13 -28.08
CA ARG A 291 -14.19 -1.35 -28.77
C ARG A 291 -12.69 -1.51 -28.68
N SER A 292 -11.92 -0.41 -28.76
CA SER A 292 -10.47 -0.43 -28.65
C SER A 292 -10.04 -0.84 -27.23
N GLU A 293 -10.64 -0.27 -26.19
CA GLU A 293 -10.33 -0.61 -24.81
C GLU A 293 -10.78 -2.03 -24.46
N SER A 294 -11.95 -2.49 -24.93
CA SER A 294 -12.38 -3.87 -24.78
C SER A 294 -11.42 -4.86 -25.44
N THR A 295 -10.92 -4.53 -26.65
CA THR A 295 -9.92 -5.36 -27.34
C THR A 295 -8.59 -5.38 -26.57
N ARG A 296 -8.13 -4.23 -26.07
CA ARG A 296 -6.92 -4.10 -25.24
C ARG A 296 -7.00 -4.97 -23.98
N PHE A 297 -8.12 -4.90 -23.28
CA PHE A 297 -8.40 -5.71 -22.10
C PHE A 297 -8.42 -7.21 -22.44
N THR A 298 -9.20 -7.60 -23.44
CA THR A 298 -9.34 -9.02 -23.86
C THR A 298 -8.00 -9.62 -24.29
N THR A 299 -7.20 -8.85 -25.04
CA THR A 299 -5.85 -9.28 -25.46
C THR A 299 -4.93 -9.47 -24.26
N GLY A 300 -4.99 -8.57 -23.28
CA GLY A 300 -4.26 -8.70 -22.02
C GLY A 300 -4.68 -9.92 -21.21
N GLN A 301 -5.98 -10.15 -21.08
CA GLN A 301 -6.56 -11.32 -20.41
C GLN A 301 -6.15 -12.63 -21.07
N HIS A 302 -6.27 -12.74 -22.40
CA HIS A 302 -5.85 -13.93 -23.11
C HIS A 302 -4.36 -14.23 -22.94
N PHE A 303 -3.51 -13.18 -22.91
CA PHE A 303 -2.08 -13.35 -22.65
C PHE A 303 -1.83 -13.85 -21.23
N MET A 304 -2.52 -13.29 -20.23
CA MET A 304 -2.46 -13.74 -18.84
C MET A 304 -2.85 -15.22 -18.70
N VAL A 305 -4.00 -15.62 -19.28
CA VAL A 305 -4.49 -16.99 -19.24
C VAL A 305 -3.48 -17.97 -19.88
N ARG A 306 -2.82 -17.60 -20.97
CA ARG A 306 -1.78 -18.45 -21.58
C ARG A 306 -0.59 -18.69 -20.65
N ILE A 307 -0.17 -17.67 -19.90
CA ILE A 307 0.89 -17.82 -18.89
C ILE A 307 0.39 -18.67 -17.71
N GLU A 308 -0.87 -18.49 -17.28
CA GLU A 308 -1.49 -19.31 -16.23
C GLU A 308 -1.52 -20.78 -16.61
N VAL A 309 -1.96 -21.10 -17.82
CA VAL A 309 -2.00 -22.48 -18.33
C VAL A 309 -0.59 -23.08 -18.42
N LEU A 310 0.41 -22.30 -18.85
CA LEU A 310 1.80 -22.76 -18.88
C LEU A 310 2.32 -23.02 -17.46
N THR A 311 2.04 -22.15 -16.51
CA THR A 311 2.41 -22.29 -15.09
C THR A 311 1.74 -23.52 -14.48
N TRP A 312 0.44 -23.71 -14.77
CA TRP A 312 -0.32 -24.89 -14.35
C TRP A 312 0.29 -26.18 -14.90
N TRP A 313 0.64 -26.22 -16.19
CA TRP A 313 1.25 -27.39 -16.80
C TRP A 313 2.56 -27.80 -16.10
N TRP A 314 3.45 -26.84 -15.83
CA TRP A 314 4.69 -27.12 -15.13
C TRP A 314 4.46 -27.56 -13.68
N SER A 315 3.46 -27.02 -13.00
CA SER A 315 3.07 -27.47 -11.66
C SER A 315 2.51 -28.90 -11.71
N ARG A 316 1.72 -29.21 -12.72
CA ARG A 316 1.16 -30.56 -12.91
C ARG A 316 2.24 -31.61 -13.20
N VAL A 317 3.28 -31.28 -13.95
CA VAL A 317 4.41 -32.20 -14.18
C VAL A 317 5.09 -32.57 -12.83
N LEU A 318 5.24 -31.64 -11.91
CA LEU A 318 5.75 -31.92 -10.57
C LEU A 318 4.82 -32.88 -9.79
N GLU A 319 3.52 -32.62 -9.82
CA GLU A 319 2.52 -33.50 -9.18
C GLU A 319 2.55 -34.92 -9.77
N ILE A 320 2.72 -35.07 -11.08
CA ILE A 320 2.84 -36.38 -11.74
C ILE A 320 4.09 -37.13 -11.24
N ILE A 321 5.23 -36.43 -11.11
CA ILE A 321 6.44 -37.06 -10.58
C ILE A 321 6.18 -37.59 -9.15
N TRP A 322 5.51 -36.82 -8.32
CA TRP A 322 5.21 -37.24 -6.94
C TRP A 322 4.17 -38.35 -6.87
N SER A 323 3.15 -38.33 -7.78
CA SER A 323 2.13 -39.38 -7.84
C SER A 323 2.68 -40.73 -8.25
N VAL A 324 3.87 -40.79 -8.85
CA VAL A 324 4.60 -42.04 -9.15
C VAL A 324 5.60 -42.39 -8.05
N LEU A 325 6.33 -41.40 -7.55
CA LEU A 325 7.39 -41.59 -6.57
C LEU A 325 6.90 -42.09 -5.22
N ILE A 326 5.76 -41.58 -4.75
CA ILE A 326 5.19 -41.97 -3.45
C ILE A 326 4.71 -43.44 -3.48
N PRO A 327 3.89 -43.90 -4.45
CA PRO A 327 3.56 -45.32 -4.58
C PRO A 327 4.77 -46.23 -4.77
N ALA A 328 5.79 -45.80 -5.54
CA ALA A 328 7.00 -46.58 -5.72
C ALA A 328 7.75 -46.79 -4.41
N GLY A 329 7.84 -45.72 -3.59
CA GLY A 329 8.41 -45.85 -2.24
C GLY A 329 7.59 -46.73 -1.31
N SER A 330 6.27 -46.62 -1.35
CA SER A 330 5.35 -47.48 -0.60
C SER A 330 5.47 -48.95 -1.02
N ALA A 331 5.63 -49.22 -2.33
CA ALA A 331 5.88 -50.58 -2.83
C ALA A 331 7.23 -51.11 -2.34
N GLY A 332 8.29 -50.29 -2.31
CA GLY A 332 9.60 -50.69 -1.77
C GLY A 332 9.52 -51.09 -0.29
N VAL A 333 8.79 -50.28 0.52
CA VAL A 333 8.54 -50.60 1.93
C VAL A 333 7.71 -51.90 2.07
N LEU A 334 6.71 -52.10 1.24
CA LEU A 334 5.88 -53.32 1.27
C LEU A 334 6.70 -54.55 0.91
N ILE A 335 7.57 -54.49 -0.12
CA ILE A 335 8.43 -55.59 -0.55
C ILE A 335 9.45 -55.93 0.53
N TYR A 336 10.19 -54.95 1.04
CA TYR A 336 11.19 -55.17 2.09
C TYR A 336 10.57 -55.59 3.39
N GLY A 337 9.58 -54.82 3.89
CA GLY A 337 8.87 -55.13 5.15
C GLY A 337 8.14 -56.45 5.11
N GLY A 338 7.47 -56.75 3.97
CA GLY A 338 6.85 -58.07 3.74
C GLY A 338 7.85 -59.23 3.76
N SER A 339 9.06 -59.04 3.20
CA SER A 339 10.15 -60.03 3.34
C SER A 339 10.60 -60.24 4.80
N GLN A 340 10.60 -59.19 5.63
CA GLN A 340 10.93 -59.31 7.04
C GLN A 340 9.80 -59.97 7.82
N VAL A 341 8.55 -59.76 7.45
CA VAL A 341 7.40 -60.47 8.04
C VAL A 341 7.48 -61.96 7.74
N LEU A 342 7.79 -62.33 6.48
CA LEU A 342 7.96 -63.76 6.09
C LEU A 342 9.14 -64.45 6.81
N LYS A 343 10.16 -63.68 7.23
CA LYS A 343 11.29 -64.15 8.02
C LYS A 343 10.99 -64.17 9.54
N GLY A 344 9.81 -63.73 9.98
CA GLY A 344 9.43 -63.65 11.37
C GLY A 344 10.07 -62.50 12.19
N ASN A 345 10.76 -61.54 11.54
CA ASN A 345 11.41 -60.45 12.21
C ASN A 345 10.45 -59.28 12.50
N LEU A 346 9.34 -59.19 11.78
CA LEU A 346 8.31 -58.13 11.94
C LEU A 346 6.93 -58.78 11.96
N THR A 347 5.96 -58.10 12.57
CA THR A 347 4.55 -58.48 12.51
C THR A 347 3.85 -57.84 11.31
N ILE A 348 2.68 -58.38 10.93
CA ILE A 348 1.84 -57.73 9.90
C ILE A 348 1.36 -56.37 10.37
N GLY A 349 1.07 -56.22 11.67
CA GLY A 349 0.70 -54.93 12.28
C GLY A 349 1.81 -53.89 12.21
N ASP A 350 3.09 -54.31 12.39
CA ASP A 350 4.26 -53.41 12.21
C ASP A 350 4.34 -52.89 10.78
N LEU A 351 4.17 -53.77 9.77
CA LEU A 351 4.24 -53.36 8.40
C LEU A 351 3.14 -52.35 8.02
N MET A 352 1.90 -52.60 8.47
CA MET A 352 0.76 -51.73 8.18
C MET A 352 0.89 -50.40 8.92
N MET A 353 1.28 -50.42 10.17
CA MET A 353 1.56 -49.23 10.97
C MET A 353 2.67 -48.40 10.31
N PHE A 354 3.79 -49.03 9.93
CA PHE A 354 4.92 -48.40 9.28
C PHE A 354 4.50 -47.70 7.95
N SER A 355 3.75 -48.40 7.10
CA SER A 355 3.27 -47.86 5.84
C SER A 355 2.39 -46.63 6.04
N THR A 356 1.53 -46.65 7.07
CA THR A 356 0.66 -45.51 7.39
C THR A 356 1.48 -44.28 7.90
N TYR A 357 2.45 -44.51 8.79
CA TYR A 357 3.32 -43.43 9.26
C TYR A 357 4.22 -42.87 8.16
N LEU A 358 4.70 -43.71 7.23
CA LEU A 358 5.50 -43.24 6.10
C LEU A 358 4.73 -42.25 5.23
N LEU A 359 3.47 -42.54 4.91
CA LEU A 359 2.58 -41.63 4.19
C LEU A 359 2.31 -40.35 5.00
N MET A 360 2.19 -40.49 6.32
CA MET A 360 1.96 -39.36 7.23
C MET A 360 3.15 -38.38 7.30
N LEU A 361 4.40 -38.79 6.97
CA LEU A 361 5.58 -37.92 6.93
C LEU A 361 5.50 -36.86 5.84
N LEU A 362 4.74 -37.08 4.77
CA LEU A 362 4.65 -36.15 3.65
C LEU A 362 4.01 -34.82 4.05
N GLY A 363 2.96 -34.85 4.86
CA GLY A 363 2.24 -33.64 5.31
C GLY A 363 3.11 -32.61 6.03
N PRO A 364 3.86 -32.99 7.08
CA PRO A 364 4.81 -32.08 7.75
C PRO A 364 5.86 -31.51 6.82
N ILE A 365 6.43 -32.30 5.91
CA ILE A 365 7.45 -31.83 4.96
C ILE A 365 6.86 -30.80 4.00
N GLU A 366 5.68 -31.04 3.45
CA GLU A 366 4.97 -30.08 2.62
C GLU A 366 4.64 -28.79 3.38
N SER A 367 4.15 -28.91 4.62
CA SER A 367 3.86 -27.76 5.50
C SER A 367 5.10 -26.91 5.78
N LEU A 368 6.24 -27.53 6.07
CA LEU A 368 7.51 -26.78 6.28
C LEU A 368 7.95 -26.07 5.01
N THR A 369 7.83 -26.71 3.85
CA THR A 369 8.23 -26.15 2.58
C THR A 369 7.35 -24.98 2.16
N SER A 370 6.03 -25.11 2.28
CA SER A 370 5.08 -24.04 1.98
C SER A 370 5.24 -22.85 2.95
N SER A 371 5.47 -23.13 4.23
CA SER A 371 5.79 -22.11 5.24
C SER A 371 7.05 -21.34 4.88
N ALA A 372 8.13 -22.03 4.48
CA ALA A 372 9.39 -21.40 4.07
C ALA A 372 9.22 -20.47 2.84
N ALA A 373 8.35 -20.83 1.90
CA ALA A 373 8.01 -19.96 0.77
C ALA A 373 7.22 -18.72 1.20
N SER A 374 6.24 -18.89 2.08
CA SER A 374 5.37 -17.82 2.57
C SER A 374 6.12 -16.83 3.49
N VAL A 375 7.07 -17.32 4.29
CA VAL A 375 7.91 -16.48 5.17
C VAL A 375 8.59 -15.35 4.40
N GLN A 376 9.10 -15.61 3.20
CA GLN A 376 9.76 -14.57 2.40
C GLN A 376 8.81 -13.46 1.97
N THR A 377 7.59 -13.80 1.58
CA THR A 377 6.56 -12.83 1.19
C THR A 377 6.11 -12.01 2.40
N ASN A 378 5.89 -12.66 3.53
CA ASN A 378 5.42 -12.02 4.76
C ASN A 378 6.49 -11.10 5.37
N LEU A 379 7.77 -11.49 5.29
CA LEU A 379 8.89 -10.65 5.72
C LEU A 379 9.07 -9.43 4.82
N ALA A 380 8.90 -9.59 3.50
CA ALA A 380 8.95 -8.44 2.59
C ALA A 380 7.81 -7.45 2.84
N ALA A 381 6.63 -7.93 3.21
CA ALA A 381 5.51 -7.09 3.61
C ALA A 381 5.81 -6.35 4.93
N LEU A 382 6.37 -7.06 5.92
CA LEU A 382 6.80 -6.44 7.18
C LEU A 382 7.88 -5.38 6.95
N ASP A 383 8.86 -5.65 6.09
CA ASP A 383 9.94 -4.73 5.76
C ASP A 383 9.39 -3.40 5.20
N ARG A 384 8.41 -3.46 4.28
CA ARG A 384 7.74 -2.26 3.76
C ARG A 384 6.96 -1.49 4.85
N VAL A 385 6.31 -2.19 5.78
CA VAL A 385 5.65 -1.54 6.91
C VAL A 385 6.65 -0.85 7.82
N LEU A 386 7.80 -1.49 8.09
CA LEU A 386 8.87 -0.90 8.89
C LEU A 386 9.54 0.28 8.18
N ASP A 387 9.70 0.22 6.85
CA ASP A 387 10.20 1.35 6.06
C ASP A 387 9.29 2.57 6.22
N LEU A 388 7.97 2.37 6.16
CA LEU A 388 7.02 3.44 6.44
C LEU A 388 7.19 4.00 7.86
N LEU A 389 7.34 3.15 8.86
CA LEU A 389 7.46 3.55 10.28
C LEU A 389 8.79 4.22 10.61
N GLU A 390 9.83 4.02 9.78
CA GLU A 390 11.12 4.69 9.92
C GLU A 390 11.19 6.03 9.16
N GLU A 391 10.21 6.33 8.30
CA GLU A 391 10.12 7.64 7.67
C GLU A 391 9.94 8.73 8.74
N PRO A 392 10.67 9.85 8.64
CA PRO A 392 10.53 10.93 9.61
C PRO A 392 9.13 11.52 9.58
N LEU A 393 8.55 11.74 10.74
CA LEU A 393 7.28 12.45 10.88
C LEU A 393 7.44 13.92 10.53
N GLU A 394 6.33 14.56 10.15
CA GLU A 394 6.29 15.99 9.90
C GLU A 394 6.83 16.74 11.12
N PHE A 395 7.87 17.58 10.92
CA PHE A 395 8.53 18.37 11.96
C PHE A 395 9.13 17.60 13.16
N SER A 396 9.30 16.29 13.06
CA SER A 396 10.01 15.50 14.08
C SER A 396 11.51 15.78 14.12
N GLY A 397 12.02 16.52 13.14
CA GLY A 397 13.43 16.84 12.97
C GLY A 397 13.80 18.31 13.24
N ALA A 398 12.93 19.11 13.86
CA ALA A 398 13.35 20.40 14.36
C ALA A 398 14.47 20.17 15.37
N VAL A 399 15.67 20.51 14.96
CA VAL A 399 16.95 20.26 15.64
C VAL A 399 16.83 20.54 17.13
N GLY A 400 16.81 19.48 17.96
CA GLY A 400 16.97 19.59 19.41
C GLY A 400 15.71 19.89 20.23
N ALA A 401 14.51 19.95 19.66
CA ALA A 401 13.29 20.15 20.43
C ALA A 401 12.60 18.81 20.74
N SER A 402 12.75 18.36 21.96
CA SER A 402 11.76 17.55 22.66
C SER A 402 10.39 18.23 22.48
N ALA A 403 9.30 17.48 22.30
CA ALA A 403 7.94 18.04 22.17
C ALA A 403 7.54 19.00 23.33
N ASP A 404 8.28 18.95 24.43
CA ASP A 404 8.10 19.74 25.63
C ASP A 404 8.66 21.20 25.56
N GLY A 405 9.28 21.61 24.43
CA GLY A 405 9.90 22.95 24.28
C GLY A 405 9.23 23.82 23.20
N LEU A 406 8.21 23.34 22.46
CA LEU A 406 7.53 24.15 21.46
C LEU A 406 6.46 25.06 22.08
N LEU A 407 6.39 26.30 21.61
CA LEU A 407 5.41 27.28 22.07
C LEU A 407 4.01 26.86 21.53
N THR A 408 3.02 26.92 22.41
CA THR A 408 1.62 26.80 22.03
C THR A 408 1.05 28.20 21.80
N VAL A 409 0.35 28.39 20.70
CA VAL A 409 -0.33 29.63 20.36
C VAL A 409 -1.84 29.45 20.42
N THR A 410 -2.55 30.44 20.93
CA THR A 410 -4.00 30.45 20.95
C THR A 410 -4.53 31.58 20.10
N LYS A 411 -5.78 31.47 19.68
CA LYS A 411 -6.45 32.45 18.82
C LYS A 411 -6.57 33.82 19.51
N GLU A 412 -6.79 33.82 20.82
CA GLU A 412 -6.96 35.04 21.64
C GLU A 412 -5.65 35.82 21.76
N GLN A 413 -4.51 35.15 21.72
CA GLN A 413 -3.18 35.75 21.91
C GLN A 413 -2.54 36.15 20.58
N THR A 414 -3.08 35.68 19.44
CA THR A 414 -2.48 35.88 18.11
C THR A 414 -3.21 37.00 17.38
N LEU A 415 -2.48 38.02 16.95
CA LEU A 415 -2.97 39.12 16.11
C LEU A 415 -2.97 38.72 14.64
N GLY A 416 -1.99 37.89 14.20
CA GLY A 416 -1.86 37.39 12.84
C GLY A 416 -0.95 38.24 11.95
N ARG A 417 -0.02 39.03 12.52
CA ARG A 417 1.05 39.66 11.73
C ARG A 417 2.02 38.60 11.23
N ILE A 418 2.39 38.65 9.94
CA ILE A 418 3.33 37.73 9.34
C ILE A 418 4.53 38.48 8.77
N ASP A 419 5.73 38.11 9.22
CA ASP A 419 6.98 38.64 8.69
C ASP A 419 7.78 37.53 8.03
N ILE A 420 7.99 37.65 6.73
CA ILE A 420 8.78 36.73 5.87
C ILE A 420 10.14 37.42 5.66
N VAL A 421 11.24 36.77 6.06
CA VAL A 421 12.57 37.37 6.03
C VAL A 421 13.54 36.47 5.28
N ASP A 422 14.00 36.93 4.12
CA ASP A 422 14.99 36.28 3.25
C ASP A 422 14.68 34.80 2.94
N VAL A 423 13.42 34.50 2.67
CA VAL A 423 12.96 33.14 2.49
C VAL A 423 13.29 32.60 1.11
N SER A 424 14.06 31.51 1.08
CA SER A 424 14.30 30.70 -0.10
C SER A 424 13.83 29.27 0.13
N PHE A 425 13.29 28.64 -0.91
CA PHE A 425 12.75 27.30 -0.79
C PHE A 425 12.82 26.51 -2.11
N GLY A 426 13.22 25.23 -2.01
CA GLY A 426 13.11 24.23 -3.05
C GLY A 426 12.44 22.97 -2.51
N TYR A 427 11.56 22.33 -3.28
CA TYR A 427 10.94 21.08 -2.85
C TYR A 427 12.00 19.99 -2.69
N PRO A 428 11.99 19.25 -1.58
CA PRO A 428 12.97 18.18 -1.37
C PRO A 428 12.86 17.14 -2.47
N ARG A 429 14.00 16.79 -3.08
CA ARG A 429 14.05 15.68 -4.05
C ARG A 429 13.74 14.38 -3.33
N PRO A 430 12.98 13.46 -3.96
CA PRO A 430 12.77 12.14 -3.39
C PRO A 430 14.15 11.50 -3.17
N ALA A 431 14.46 11.13 -1.91
CA ALA A 431 15.66 10.36 -1.65
C ALA A 431 15.61 9.07 -2.48
N PRO A 432 16.71 8.69 -3.16
CA PRO A 432 16.77 7.38 -3.79
C PRO A 432 16.51 6.32 -2.73
N PRO A 433 15.84 5.19 -3.09
CA PRO A 433 15.59 4.12 -2.14
C PRO A 433 16.90 3.74 -1.45
N ARG A 434 16.90 3.73 -0.11
CA ARG A 434 18.07 3.51 0.74
C ARG A 434 18.94 2.38 0.18
N ARG A 435 20.16 2.71 -0.23
CA ARG A 435 21.23 1.78 -0.52
C ARG A 435 21.86 1.36 0.81
N ASP A 436 22.38 0.13 0.81
CA ASP A 436 23.06 -0.58 1.89
C ASP A 436 23.79 0.33 2.91
N PRO A 437 23.55 0.17 4.25
CA PRO A 437 24.24 0.94 5.29
C PRO A 437 25.74 0.65 5.42
N THR A 438 26.31 -0.29 4.66
CA THR A 438 27.75 -0.61 4.66
C THR A 438 28.56 0.20 3.65
N GLN A 439 27.95 1.03 2.82
CA GLN A 439 28.65 2.03 2.03
C GLN A 439 28.53 3.37 2.76
N ASP A 440 29.45 3.59 3.68
CA ASP A 440 29.81 4.90 4.21
C ASP A 440 30.33 5.82 3.08
N GLN A 441 29.42 6.20 2.20
CA GLN A 441 29.53 7.45 1.48
C GLN A 441 28.57 8.39 2.21
N GLU A 442 29.15 9.45 2.72
CA GLU A 442 28.52 10.60 3.34
C GLU A 442 27.10 10.74 2.79
N SER A 443 26.12 10.60 3.67
CA SER A 443 24.73 10.90 3.36
C SER A 443 24.71 12.33 2.84
N GLU A 444 24.86 12.51 1.53
CA GLU A 444 24.40 13.74 0.90
C GLU A 444 22.99 13.91 1.39
N GLY A 445 22.79 14.89 2.23
CA GLY A 445 21.53 15.28 2.79
C GLY A 445 20.49 15.32 1.67
N VAL A 446 19.25 15.08 1.98
CA VAL A 446 18.10 15.18 1.06
C VAL A 446 18.41 16.33 0.10
N GLY A 447 18.79 16.02 -1.15
CA GLY A 447 19.31 17.03 -2.07
C GLY A 447 18.29 18.14 -2.20
N GLU A 448 18.72 19.37 -1.90
CA GLU A 448 17.87 20.53 -2.10
C GLU A 448 17.41 20.54 -3.57
N GLY A 449 16.10 20.55 -3.79
CA GLY A 449 15.55 20.72 -5.12
C GLY A 449 15.91 22.09 -5.68
N ASP A 450 15.76 22.26 -6.97
CA ASP A 450 15.97 23.59 -7.58
C ASP A 450 15.12 24.63 -6.86
N PRO A 451 15.68 25.81 -6.51
CA PRO A 451 14.98 26.80 -5.73
C PRO A 451 13.76 27.35 -6.50
N VAL A 452 12.58 27.15 -5.91
CA VAL A 452 11.29 27.63 -6.43
C VAL A 452 11.03 29.06 -5.93
N LEU A 453 11.46 29.38 -4.71
CA LEU A 453 11.41 30.75 -4.16
C LEU A 453 12.83 31.18 -3.79
N ARG A 454 13.14 32.46 -4.03
CA ARG A 454 14.48 33.06 -3.82
C ARG A 454 14.35 34.40 -3.11
N GLU A 455 14.94 34.49 -1.92
CA GLU A 455 15.13 35.73 -1.15
C GLU A 455 13.85 36.58 -1.00
N ILE A 456 12.72 35.90 -0.67
CA ILE A 456 11.44 36.58 -0.47
C ILE A 456 11.46 37.28 0.90
N THR A 457 11.26 38.60 0.90
CA THR A 457 11.12 39.41 2.12
C THR A 457 9.83 40.23 2.04
N LEU A 458 8.87 39.93 2.92
CA LEU A 458 7.56 40.56 2.96
C LEU A 458 7.07 40.71 4.39
N ASN A 459 6.65 41.91 4.76
CA ASN A 459 6.02 42.20 6.05
C ASN A 459 4.51 42.39 5.81
N VAL A 460 3.68 41.69 6.56
CA VAL A 460 2.21 41.70 6.42
C VAL A 460 1.63 42.08 7.80
N ALA A 461 0.88 43.17 7.82
CA ALA A 461 0.20 43.59 9.03
C ALA A 461 -0.96 42.68 9.43
N ALA A 462 -1.30 42.65 10.73
CA ALA A 462 -2.50 41.93 11.17
C ALA A 462 -3.76 42.49 10.50
N GLY A 463 -4.57 41.62 9.93
CA GLY A 463 -5.79 42.01 9.24
C GLY A 463 -5.62 42.52 7.81
N GLU A 464 -4.39 42.51 7.27
CA GLU A 464 -4.08 42.96 5.93
C GLU A 464 -4.37 41.86 4.89
N THR A 465 -4.91 42.25 3.73
CA THR A 465 -5.16 41.36 2.59
C THR A 465 -4.08 41.53 1.53
N ILE A 466 -3.33 40.46 1.26
CA ILE A 466 -2.27 40.41 0.23
C ILE A 466 -2.77 39.59 -0.97
N ALA A 467 -2.80 40.19 -2.15
CA ALA A 467 -3.02 39.48 -3.40
C ALA A 467 -1.70 39.03 -4.00
N LEU A 468 -1.53 37.72 -4.23
CA LEU A 468 -0.40 37.13 -4.92
C LEU A 468 -0.72 36.98 -6.40
N VAL A 469 0.05 37.67 -7.26
CA VAL A 469 -0.16 37.73 -8.71
C VAL A 469 1.12 37.27 -9.43
N GLY A 470 1.00 36.67 -10.59
CA GLY A 470 2.14 36.25 -11.41
C GLY A 470 1.79 35.06 -12.32
N PRO A 471 2.67 34.70 -13.25
CA PRO A 471 2.45 33.58 -14.16
C PRO A 471 2.35 32.25 -13.44
N SER A 472 1.83 31.21 -14.13
CA SER A 472 1.82 29.87 -13.58
C SER A 472 3.25 29.39 -13.31
N GLY A 473 3.49 28.76 -12.16
CA GLY A 473 4.83 28.32 -11.75
C GLY A 473 5.70 29.41 -11.11
N SER A 474 5.22 30.63 -10.90
CA SER A 474 6.01 31.70 -10.26
C SER A 474 6.25 31.56 -8.76
N GLY A 475 5.66 30.54 -8.09
CA GLY A 475 5.88 30.25 -6.68
C GLY A 475 4.75 30.69 -5.73
N LYS A 476 3.61 31.21 -6.21
CA LYS A 476 2.46 31.67 -5.39
C LYS A 476 1.96 30.61 -4.40
N THR A 477 1.59 29.44 -4.92
CA THR A 477 1.11 28.31 -4.11
C THR A 477 2.21 27.80 -3.17
N THR A 478 3.48 27.86 -3.58
CA THR A 478 4.62 27.49 -2.73
C THR A 478 4.77 28.43 -1.53
N LEU A 479 4.60 29.73 -1.76
CA LEU A 479 4.63 30.71 -0.67
C LEU A 479 3.48 30.49 0.32
N CYS A 480 2.27 30.24 -0.18
CA CYS A 480 1.12 29.89 0.66
C CYS A 480 1.36 28.59 1.47
N ASN A 481 1.99 27.59 0.87
CA ASN A 481 2.34 26.34 1.54
C ASN A 481 3.36 26.53 2.66
N LEU A 482 4.31 27.47 2.52
CA LEU A 482 5.25 27.85 3.57
C LEU A 482 4.56 28.60 4.70
N ILE A 483 3.65 29.53 4.39
CA ILE A 483 2.83 30.25 5.37
C ILE A 483 1.93 29.27 6.13
N ALA A 484 1.31 28.28 5.44
CA ALA A 484 0.53 27.22 6.07
C ALA A 484 1.41 26.22 6.87
N ARG A 485 2.72 26.38 6.78
CA ARG A 485 3.71 25.46 7.36
C ARG A 485 3.46 24.00 6.99
N PHE A 486 3.19 23.75 5.67
CA PHE A 486 3.27 22.42 5.10
C PHE A 486 4.72 22.03 4.80
N TYR A 487 5.58 23.04 4.69
CA TYR A 487 7.04 22.94 4.54
C TYR A 487 7.69 24.03 5.37
N ASP A 488 8.91 23.79 5.85
CA ASP A 488 9.76 24.82 6.39
C ASP A 488 10.67 25.39 5.30
N PRO A 489 11.00 26.70 5.32
CA PRO A 489 11.89 27.30 4.33
C PRO A 489 13.29 26.68 4.39
N THR A 490 13.97 26.57 3.22
CA THR A 490 15.35 26.08 3.14
C THR A 490 16.32 27.10 3.72
N ARG A 491 16.07 28.39 3.47
CA ARG A 491 16.80 29.55 4.07
C ARG A 491 15.79 30.59 4.52
N GLY A 492 16.24 31.46 5.44
CA GLY A 492 15.39 32.52 6.00
C GLY A 492 14.40 32.01 7.04
N HIS A 493 13.50 32.89 7.43
CA HIS A 493 12.57 32.67 8.52
C HIS A 493 11.18 33.24 8.20
N ILE A 494 10.15 32.63 8.77
CA ILE A 494 8.78 33.14 8.78
C ILE A 494 8.37 33.29 10.23
N TYR A 495 7.92 34.48 10.58
CA TYR A 495 7.47 34.82 11.94
C TYR A 495 5.98 35.10 11.94
N ILE A 496 5.30 34.71 13.01
CA ILE A 496 3.96 35.16 13.36
C ILE A 496 4.01 35.93 14.66
N ASP A 497 3.56 37.16 14.64
CA ASP A 497 3.62 38.10 15.79
C ASP A 497 5.01 38.13 16.44
N GLY A 498 6.09 38.03 15.63
CA GLY A 498 7.47 38.06 16.08
C GLY A 498 8.03 36.72 16.56
N ILE A 499 7.25 35.65 16.55
CA ILE A 499 7.67 34.28 16.91
C ILE A 499 7.96 33.48 15.64
N ASP A 500 9.15 32.88 15.54
CA ASP A 500 9.50 31.99 14.40
C ASP A 500 8.51 30.78 14.35
N LEU A 501 7.93 30.51 13.19
CA LEU A 501 7.00 29.41 13.00
C LEU A 501 7.60 28.07 13.43
N ARG A 502 8.90 27.88 13.31
CA ARG A 502 9.60 26.63 13.70
C ARG A 502 9.62 26.42 15.21
N ALA A 503 9.47 27.48 16.01
CA ALA A 503 9.40 27.41 17.47
C ALA A 503 7.99 27.12 18.00
N ILE A 504 6.97 27.11 17.13
CA ILE A 504 5.56 26.91 17.50
C ILE A 504 5.16 25.47 17.24
N ASP A 505 4.32 24.86 18.10
CA ASP A 505 3.67 23.59 17.80
C ASP A 505 2.73 23.75 16.58
N VAL A 506 3.03 23.02 15.53
CA VAL A 506 2.30 23.07 14.25
C VAL A 506 0.80 22.81 14.40
N ARG A 507 0.40 22.01 15.38
CA ARG A 507 -1.02 21.70 15.64
C ARG A 507 -1.76 22.93 16.14
N THR A 508 -1.18 23.67 17.07
CA THR A 508 -1.78 24.90 17.59
C THR A 508 -1.76 25.99 16.53
N TYR A 509 -0.66 26.13 15.78
CA TYR A 509 -0.59 27.06 14.66
C TYR A 509 -1.68 26.83 13.62
N ARG A 510 -1.89 25.58 13.19
CA ARG A 510 -2.91 25.24 12.17
C ARG A 510 -4.35 25.47 12.62
N THR A 511 -4.62 25.62 13.93
CA THR A 511 -5.95 26.05 14.39
C THR A 511 -6.22 27.53 14.09
N LEU A 512 -5.18 28.31 13.80
CA LEU A 512 -5.29 29.72 13.41
C LEU A 512 -5.54 29.88 11.90
N LEU A 513 -5.40 28.81 11.11
CA LEU A 513 -5.45 28.85 9.65
C LEU A 513 -6.84 28.47 9.12
N GLY A 514 -7.28 29.18 8.10
CA GLY A 514 -8.33 28.76 7.20
C GLY A 514 -7.79 28.66 5.77
N ILE A 515 -8.05 27.54 5.11
CA ILE A 515 -7.57 27.32 3.75
C ILE A 515 -8.78 26.96 2.88
N VAL A 516 -8.89 27.65 1.74
CA VAL A 516 -9.87 27.36 0.69
C VAL A 516 -9.12 27.13 -0.60
N ASP A 517 -9.00 25.86 -0.99
CA ASP A 517 -8.28 25.44 -2.20
C ASP A 517 -9.12 25.62 -3.46
N GLN A 518 -8.46 25.75 -4.61
CA GLN A 518 -9.09 25.78 -5.94
C GLN A 518 -9.87 24.49 -6.21
N ASP A 519 -9.26 23.34 -5.99
CA ASP A 519 -9.91 22.02 -6.09
C ASP A 519 -10.46 21.59 -4.73
N VAL A 520 -11.71 21.96 -4.46
CA VAL A 520 -12.37 21.64 -3.19
C VAL A 520 -12.49 20.15 -2.97
N PHE A 521 -11.84 19.66 -1.92
CA PHE A 521 -11.98 18.28 -1.46
C PHE A 521 -13.07 18.15 -0.39
N LEU A 522 -14.07 17.31 -0.68
CA LEU A 522 -15.11 16.93 0.27
C LEU A 522 -15.02 15.44 0.59
N PHE A 523 -15.12 15.10 1.87
CA PHE A 523 -15.13 13.71 2.33
C PHE A 523 -16.47 13.04 2.01
N ASP A 524 -16.43 11.73 1.83
CA ASP A 524 -17.63 10.91 1.72
C ASP A 524 -18.36 10.91 3.08
N GLY A 525 -19.43 11.68 3.15
CA GLY A 525 -20.21 11.93 4.36
C GLY A 525 -21.35 12.89 4.09
N SER A 526 -22.00 13.35 5.13
CA SER A 526 -23.06 14.35 5.04
C SER A 526 -22.51 15.77 4.81
N VAL A 527 -23.36 16.67 4.35
CA VAL A 527 -23.03 18.11 4.23
C VAL A 527 -22.60 18.66 5.60
N ALA A 528 -23.36 18.34 6.67
CA ALA A 528 -23.03 18.77 8.03
C ALA A 528 -21.65 18.30 8.48
N GLU A 529 -21.32 17.04 8.27
CA GLU A 529 -19.98 16.48 8.62
C GLU A 529 -18.86 17.18 7.86
N ASN A 530 -19.09 17.52 6.60
CA ASN A 530 -18.11 18.25 5.81
C ASN A 530 -17.91 19.69 6.30
N ILE A 531 -18.95 20.40 6.71
CA ILE A 531 -18.82 21.73 7.31
C ILE A 531 -18.15 21.64 8.68
N ALA A 532 -18.59 20.70 9.53
CA ALA A 532 -18.06 20.48 10.87
C ALA A 532 -16.63 19.91 10.91
N TYR A 533 -16.04 19.57 9.77
CA TYR A 533 -14.70 18.96 9.72
C TYR A 533 -13.62 19.83 10.40
N SER A 534 -13.74 21.15 10.29
CA SER A 534 -12.82 22.11 10.90
C SER A 534 -13.01 22.24 12.42
N ARG A 535 -14.19 21.89 12.95
CA ARG A 535 -14.52 22.03 14.37
C ARG A 535 -15.41 20.90 14.85
N ARG A 536 -14.84 19.92 15.56
CA ARG A 536 -15.54 18.69 15.99
C ARG A 536 -16.64 18.90 17.04
N ASP A 537 -16.55 19.96 17.82
CA ASP A 537 -17.52 20.34 18.87
C ASP A 537 -18.61 21.28 18.36
N ALA A 538 -18.70 21.49 17.03
CA ALA A 538 -19.69 22.38 16.44
C ALA A 538 -21.11 21.86 16.65
N THR A 539 -21.98 22.74 17.18
CA THR A 539 -23.40 22.45 17.30
C THR A 539 -24.10 22.60 15.95
N ALA A 540 -25.28 21.99 15.80
CA ALA A 540 -26.07 22.11 14.57
C ALA A 540 -26.39 23.60 14.22
N ARG A 541 -26.55 24.45 15.23
CA ARG A 541 -26.73 25.89 15.04
C ARG A 541 -25.52 26.56 14.45
N MET A 542 -24.32 26.28 14.98
CA MET A 542 -23.08 26.84 14.44
C MET A 542 -22.81 26.42 13.01
N ILE A 543 -23.13 25.16 12.66
CA ILE A 543 -23.03 24.65 11.28
C ILE A 543 -23.98 25.41 10.37
N MET A 544 -25.20 25.65 10.81
CA MET A 544 -26.22 26.36 10.07
C MET A 544 -25.86 27.85 9.89
N ASP A 545 -25.36 28.50 10.94
CA ASP A 545 -24.92 29.90 10.90
C ASP A 545 -23.76 30.07 9.91
N ALA A 546 -22.75 29.14 9.94
CA ALA A 546 -21.66 29.13 8.99
C ALA A 546 -22.13 28.88 7.54
N ALA A 547 -23.11 28.01 7.35
CA ALA A 547 -23.69 27.76 6.03
C ALA A 547 -24.47 28.97 5.51
N MET A 548 -25.18 29.69 6.37
CA MET A 548 -25.86 30.95 6.00
C MET A 548 -24.84 32.01 5.59
N ALA A 549 -23.78 32.20 6.36
CA ALA A 549 -22.71 33.16 6.04
C ALA A 549 -21.97 32.81 4.74
N ALA A 550 -21.90 31.53 4.40
CA ALA A 550 -21.35 31.04 3.12
C ALA A 550 -22.35 31.04 1.96
N ASN A 551 -23.55 31.58 2.11
CA ASN A 551 -24.64 31.48 1.13
C ASN A 551 -24.92 30.03 0.70
N ALA A 552 -24.68 29.06 1.58
CA ALA A 552 -24.90 27.64 1.32
C ALA A 552 -26.24 27.11 1.83
N HIS A 553 -26.83 27.75 2.83
CA HIS A 553 -28.04 27.28 3.51
C HIS A 553 -29.20 27.03 2.55
N GLY A 554 -29.43 27.94 1.59
CA GLY A 554 -30.55 27.84 0.63
C GLY A 554 -30.51 26.51 -0.14
N PHE A 555 -29.42 26.23 -0.86
CA PHE A 555 -29.35 24.99 -1.61
C PHE A 555 -29.27 23.74 -0.72
N ILE A 556 -28.70 23.84 0.49
CA ILE A 556 -28.64 22.70 1.42
C ILE A 556 -30.03 22.29 1.86
N THR A 557 -30.93 23.24 2.12
CA THR A 557 -32.32 22.96 2.53
C THR A 557 -33.17 22.39 1.39
N GLU A 558 -32.80 22.63 0.13
CA GLU A 558 -33.44 22.05 -1.05
C GLU A 558 -33.01 20.60 -1.32
N LEU A 559 -31.90 20.14 -0.71
CA LEU A 559 -31.47 18.75 -0.83
C LEU A 559 -32.45 17.81 -0.10
N GLU A 560 -32.61 16.58 -0.60
CA GLU A 560 -33.58 15.58 -0.12
C GLU A 560 -33.60 15.38 1.40
N ARG A 561 -32.43 15.46 2.06
CA ARG A 561 -32.24 15.31 3.51
C ARG A 561 -31.58 16.53 4.16
N GLY A 562 -31.57 17.69 3.50
CA GLY A 562 -30.93 18.89 3.97
C GLY A 562 -29.48 18.66 4.38
N TYR A 563 -29.09 19.10 5.56
CA TYR A 563 -27.73 18.94 6.12
C TYR A 563 -27.29 17.49 6.31
N SER A 564 -28.21 16.54 6.42
CA SER A 564 -27.91 15.10 6.52
C SER A 564 -27.77 14.41 5.18
N THR A 565 -27.84 15.14 4.06
CA THR A 565 -27.67 14.58 2.72
C THR A 565 -26.22 14.08 2.54
N LEU A 566 -26.07 12.81 2.15
CA LEU A 566 -24.78 12.22 1.79
C LEU A 566 -24.35 12.71 0.41
N ILE A 567 -23.20 13.34 0.32
CA ILE A 567 -22.71 13.96 -0.91
C ILE A 567 -21.86 13.04 -1.79
N GLY A 568 -21.52 11.86 -1.28
CA GLY A 568 -20.71 10.85 -1.98
C GLY A 568 -19.23 11.22 -2.10
N GLU A 569 -18.46 10.30 -2.67
CA GLU A 569 -17.01 10.45 -2.84
C GLU A 569 -16.68 11.73 -3.60
N ARG A 570 -15.82 12.59 -3.03
CA ARG A 570 -15.44 13.92 -3.55
C ARG A 570 -16.63 14.85 -3.85
N GLY A 571 -17.76 14.65 -3.19
CA GLY A 571 -18.93 15.50 -3.36
C GLY A 571 -19.55 15.43 -4.76
N VAL A 572 -19.54 14.26 -5.39
CA VAL A 572 -19.98 14.05 -6.78
C VAL A 572 -21.42 14.53 -7.04
N ARG A 573 -22.24 14.63 -5.99
CA ARG A 573 -23.65 15.06 -6.05
C ARG A 573 -23.85 16.57 -5.99
N LEU A 574 -22.80 17.36 -5.80
CA LEU A 574 -22.85 18.81 -5.71
C LEU A 574 -22.22 19.45 -6.96
N SER A 575 -22.76 20.59 -7.40
CA SER A 575 -22.14 21.42 -8.41
C SER A 575 -20.83 22.04 -7.91
N GLY A 576 -19.97 22.54 -8.80
CA GLY A 576 -18.73 23.21 -8.44
C GLY A 576 -18.94 24.34 -7.43
N GLY A 577 -19.90 25.22 -7.69
CA GLY A 577 -20.24 26.34 -6.79
C GLY A 577 -20.82 25.88 -5.44
N GLN A 578 -21.60 24.82 -5.41
CA GLN A 578 -22.10 24.25 -4.16
C GLN A 578 -20.96 23.67 -3.31
N LYS A 579 -20.02 22.91 -3.92
CA LYS A 579 -18.82 22.41 -3.21
C LYS A 579 -18.03 23.52 -2.60
N GLN A 580 -17.83 24.61 -3.34
CA GLN A 580 -17.06 25.74 -2.90
C GLN A 580 -17.71 26.48 -1.73
N ARG A 581 -19.04 26.71 -1.78
CA ARG A 581 -19.80 27.29 -0.65
C ARG A 581 -19.74 26.41 0.60
N VAL A 582 -19.72 25.07 0.46
CA VAL A 582 -19.49 24.16 1.60
C VAL A 582 -18.06 24.31 2.16
N ALA A 583 -17.04 24.46 1.31
CA ALA A 583 -15.67 24.72 1.75
C ALA A 583 -15.53 26.07 2.45
N ILE A 584 -16.19 27.11 1.95
CA ILE A 584 -16.24 28.43 2.59
C ILE A 584 -16.94 28.32 3.96
N ALA A 585 -18.07 27.61 4.07
CA ALA A 585 -18.74 27.36 5.33
C ALA A 585 -17.83 26.64 6.34
N ARG A 586 -17.02 25.66 5.87
CA ARG A 586 -15.99 25.00 6.67
C ARG A 586 -14.94 25.99 7.20
N ALA A 587 -14.48 26.91 6.35
CA ALA A 587 -13.50 27.94 6.73
C ALA A 587 -14.10 28.98 7.69
N ILE A 588 -15.36 29.39 7.49
CA ILE A 588 -16.10 30.28 8.39
C ILE A 588 -16.25 29.65 9.79
N LEU A 589 -16.62 28.37 9.85
CA LEU A 589 -16.80 27.64 11.10
C LEU A 589 -15.47 27.50 11.89
N ALA A 590 -14.34 27.38 11.18
CA ALA A 590 -13.01 27.39 11.79
C ALA A 590 -12.69 28.72 12.47
N ASP A 591 -13.24 29.81 11.97
CA ASP A 591 -13.01 31.20 12.39
C ASP A 591 -11.51 31.52 12.54
N PRO A 592 -10.74 31.47 11.43
CA PRO A 592 -9.28 31.59 11.46
C PRO A 592 -8.79 33.02 11.70
N ARG A 593 -7.53 33.17 12.13
CA ARG A 593 -6.79 34.46 12.15
C ARG A 593 -6.10 34.76 10.83
N ILE A 594 -5.63 33.69 10.18
CA ILE A 594 -4.92 33.74 8.89
C ILE A 594 -5.74 32.94 7.88
N LEU A 595 -5.99 33.55 6.72
CA LEU A 595 -6.77 32.94 5.65
C LEU A 595 -5.92 32.82 4.38
N ILE A 596 -5.91 31.63 3.78
CA ILE A 596 -5.27 31.36 2.52
C ILE A 596 -6.36 30.96 1.51
N LEU A 597 -6.48 31.72 0.42
CA LEU A 597 -7.46 31.51 -0.62
C LEU A 597 -6.72 31.24 -1.94
N ASP A 598 -6.95 30.07 -2.54
CA ASP A 598 -6.43 29.74 -3.86
C ASP A 598 -7.59 29.72 -4.86
N GLU A 599 -7.62 30.72 -5.74
CA GLU A 599 -8.57 30.92 -6.87
C GLU A 599 -9.95 30.25 -6.74
N ALA A 600 -10.74 30.73 -5.81
CA ALA A 600 -11.98 30.09 -5.41
C ALA A 600 -13.15 30.18 -6.44
N THR A 601 -12.97 30.69 -7.66
CA THR A 601 -14.11 31.00 -8.56
C THR A 601 -13.94 30.61 -10.03
N SER A 602 -12.94 29.84 -10.41
CA SER A 602 -12.79 29.32 -11.78
C SER A 602 -13.88 28.27 -12.10
N ASN A 603 -14.54 28.41 -13.26
CA ASN A 603 -15.58 27.50 -13.77
C ASN A 603 -16.97 27.60 -13.10
N LEU A 604 -17.37 28.78 -12.61
CA LEU A 604 -18.70 29.01 -12.02
C LEU A 604 -19.57 29.86 -12.94
N ASP A 605 -20.88 29.68 -12.81
CA ASP A 605 -21.88 30.58 -13.36
C ASP A 605 -21.85 31.93 -12.62
N SER A 606 -22.22 33.01 -13.31
CA SER A 606 -22.11 34.39 -12.79
C SER A 606 -22.91 34.62 -11.48
N GLU A 607 -24.02 33.95 -11.30
CA GLU A 607 -24.83 34.07 -10.08
C GLU A 607 -24.15 33.41 -8.89
N SER A 608 -23.71 32.15 -9.04
CA SER A 608 -22.92 31.46 -8.03
C SER A 608 -21.64 32.19 -7.68
N GLU A 609 -21.02 32.82 -8.66
CA GLU A 609 -19.82 33.60 -8.44
C GLU A 609 -20.06 34.82 -7.55
N ALA A 610 -21.12 35.60 -7.81
CA ALA A 610 -21.46 36.78 -6.99
C ALA A 610 -21.73 36.40 -5.53
N LEU A 611 -22.45 35.27 -5.31
CA LEU A 611 -22.72 34.75 -3.96
C LEU A 611 -21.43 34.33 -3.25
N ILE A 612 -20.51 33.66 -3.94
CA ILE A 612 -19.24 33.22 -3.41
C ILE A 612 -18.35 34.42 -3.07
N GLN A 613 -18.25 35.40 -3.97
CA GLN A 613 -17.46 36.60 -3.71
C GLN A 613 -17.96 37.36 -2.48
N GLY A 614 -19.28 37.54 -2.33
CA GLY A 614 -19.86 38.16 -1.13
C GLY A 614 -19.44 37.43 0.14
N SER A 615 -19.59 36.09 0.18
CA SER A 615 -19.20 35.26 1.32
C SER A 615 -17.69 35.32 1.62
N LEU A 616 -16.83 35.39 0.57
CA LEU A 616 -15.39 35.52 0.74
C LEU A 616 -15.00 36.87 1.32
N PHE A 617 -15.62 37.98 0.87
CA PHE A 617 -15.36 39.31 1.45
C PHE A 617 -15.74 39.37 2.92
N ASP A 618 -16.87 38.80 3.33
CA ASP A 618 -17.24 38.71 4.74
C ASP A 618 -16.29 37.83 5.54
N LEU A 619 -15.81 36.72 4.97
CA LEU A 619 -14.82 35.87 5.59
C LEU A 619 -13.46 36.56 5.75
N MET A 620 -13.06 37.44 4.83
CA MET A 620 -11.76 38.11 4.86
C MET A 620 -11.69 39.25 5.90
N ARG A 621 -12.83 39.85 6.26
CA ARG A 621 -12.84 40.99 7.19
C ARG A 621 -12.19 40.69 8.53
N GLY A 622 -11.21 41.55 8.92
CA GLY A 622 -10.50 41.46 10.22
C GLY A 622 -9.55 40.29 10.33
N ARG A 623 -9.20 39.62 9.22
CA ARG A 623 -8.25 38.52 9.16
C ARG A 623 -7.08 38.87 8.24
N THR A 624 -5.91 38.32 8.54
CA THR A 624 -4.76 38.41 7.64
C THR A 624 -4.96 37.43 6.48
N CYS A 625 -5.03 37.94 5.25
CA CYS A 625 -5.43 37.14 4.09
C CYS A 625 -4.33 37.08 3.04
N PHE A 626 -4.04 35.87 2.55
CA PHE A 626 -3.24 35.64 1.35
C PHE A 626 -4.15 35.06 0.27
N VAL A 627 -4.28 35.79 -0.85
CA VAL A 627 -5.17 35.42 -1.93
C VAL A 627 -4.35 35.20 -3.20
N ILE A 628 -4.31 33.97 -3.70
CA ILE A 628 -3.79 33.70 -5.04
C ILE A 628 -4.86 34.15 -6.01
N ALA A 629 -4.63 35.31 -6.64
CA ALA A 629 -5.66 36.00 -7.39
C ALA A 629 -5.46 35.79 -8.90
N HIS A 630 -6.48 35.27 -9.54
CA HIS A 630 -6.57 35.15 -11.00
C HIS A 630 -7.67 36.07 -11.59
N ARG A 631 -8.44 36.79 -10.74
CA ARG A 631 -9.46 37.73 -11.16
C ARG A 631 -9.17 39.16 -10.73
N LEU A 632 -9.38 40.06 -11.63
CA LEU A 632 -9.12 41.48 -11.43
C LEU A 632 -9.93 42.09 -10.27
N SER A 633 -11.19 41.63 -10.06
CA SER A 633 -12.03 42.07 -8.94
C SER A 633 -11.40 41.77 -7.58
N THR A 634 -10.82 40.58 -7.41
CA THR A 634 -10.14 40.18 -6.18
C THR A 634 -8.82 40.95 -5.98
N ILE A 635 -8.08 41.17 -7.06
CA ILE A 635 -6.82 41.92 -7.04
C ILE A 635 -7.03 43.38 -6.64
N ARG A 636 -8.08 44.04 -7.18
CA ARG A 636 -8.37 45.46 -6.92
C ARG A 636 -8.76 45.76 -5.48
N ASN A 637 -9.33 44.79 -4.79
CA ASN A 637 -9.83 44.95 -3.43
C ASN A 637 -8.79 44.53 -2.35
N ALA A 638 -7.61 44.09 -2.77
CA ALA A 638 -6.53 43.77 -1.84
C ALA A 638 -5.83 45.08 -1.34
N ASP A 639 -5.39 45.06 -0.08
CA ASP A 639 -4.65 46.19 0.48
C ASP A 639 -3.29 46.37 -0.18
N ARG A 640 -2.60 45.25 -0.48
CA ARG A 640 -1.39 45.22 -1.28
C ARG A 640 -1.37 44.03 -2.21
N ILE A 641 -0.71 44.23 -3.33
CA ILE A 641 -0.46 43.25 -4.37
C ILE A 641 1.03 42.93 -4.37
N VAL A 642 1.35 41.63 -4.37
CA VAL A 642 2.72 41.12 -4.48
C VAL A 642 2.82 40.37 -5.82
N VAL A 643 3.67 40.85 -6.69
CA VAL A 643 3.93 40.25 -7.99
C VAL A 643 5.12 39.31 -7.89
N LEU A 644 4.88 38.03 -8.16
CA LEU A 644 5.90 36.99 -8.20
C LEU A 644 6.21 36.63 -9.65
N ASP A 645 7.49 36.61 -10.01
CA ASP A 645 7.98 36.10 -11.28
C ASP A 645 9.23 35.25 -11.05
N SER A 646 9.25 34.05 -11.63
CA SER A 646 10.38 33.10 -11.56
C SER A 646 10.93 32.88 -10.13
N GLY A 647 10.04 32.86 -9.13
CA GLY A 647 10.38 32.64 -7.72
C GLY A 647 10.88 33.84 -6.97
N GLN A 648 10.85 35.06 -7.56
CA GLN A 648 11.26 36.31 -6.94
C GLN A 648 10.08 37.29 -6.82
N MET A 649 10.13 38.15 -5.83
CA MET A 649 9.19 39.23 -5.66
C MET A 649 9.68 40.45 -6.47
N VAL A 650 8.97 40.76 -7.58
CA VAL A 650 9.40 41.82 -8.52
C VAL A 650 8.74 43.16 -8.25
N GLU A 651 7.49 43.16 -7.80
CA GLU A 651 6.76 44.40 -7.50
C GLU A 651 5.85 44.23 -6.27
N VAL A 652 5.72 45.27 -5.47
CA VAL A 652 4.79 45.36 -4.35
C VAL A 652 4.17 46.77 -4.32
N GLY A 653 2.85 46.82 -4.13
CA GLY A 653 2.11 48.08 -4.04
C GLY A 653 0.62 47.89 -4.14
N THR A 654 -0.13 48.97 -4.13
CA THR A 654 -1.57 49.00 -4.43
C THR A 654 -1.84 48.84 -5.91
N HIS A 655 -3.08 48.53 -6.29
CA HIS A 655 -3.50 48.45 -7.70
C HIS A 655 -3.16 49.75 -8.48
N ALA A 656 -3.43 50.92 -7.91
CA ALA A 656 -3.20 52.19 -8.53
C ALA A 656 -1.70 52.43 -8.77
N GLU A 657 -0.87 52.26 -7.75
CA GLU A 657 0.58 52.42 -7.81
C GLU A 657 1.24 51.51 -8.85
N LEU A 658 0.82 50.24 -8.91
CA LEU A 658 1.40 49.27 -9.82
C LEU A 658 0.94 49.47 -11.26
N MET A 659 -0.27 49.98 -11.47
CA MET A 659 -0.73 50.40 -12.83
C MET A 659 0.02 51.63 -13.34
N GLU A 660 0.32 52.60 -12.46
CA GLU A 660 1.09 53.81 -12.80
C GLU A 660 2.54 53.48 -13.16
N LYS A 661 3.17 52.53 -12.43
CA LYS A 661 4.53 52.05 -12.72
C LYS A 661 4.65 51.39 -14.10
N SER A 662 3.55 50.96 -14.70
CA SER A 662 3.52 50.28 -16.01
C SER A 662 4.49 49.10 -16.12
N GLY A 663 4.72 48.43 -15.03
CA GLY A 663 5.63 47.29 -14.92
C GLY A 663 4.97 45.93 -15.23
N ARG A 664 5.49 44.88 -14.63
CA ARG A 664 5.01 43.49 -14.83
C ARG A 664 3.54 43.31 -14.46
N TYR A 665 3.09 43.96 -13.39
CA TYR A 665 1.69 43.96 -13.01
C TYR A 665 0.76 44.51 -14.07
N ALA A 666 1.08 45.72 -14.62
CA ALA A 666 0.28 46.36 -15.64
C ALA A 666 0.20 45.51 -16.92
N GLU A 667 1.31 44.82 -17.28
CA GLU A 667 1.33 43.86 -18.38
C GLU A 667 0.36 42.67 -18.13
N LEU A 668 0.40 42.05 -16.95
CA LEU A 668 -0.50 40.94 -16.60
C LEU A 668 -1.96 41.39 -16.63
N VAL A 669 -2.28 42.57 -16.13
CA VAL A 669 -3.64 43.13 -16.17
C VAL A 669 -4.10 43.37 -17.61
N ARG A 670 -3.24 43.89 -18.49
CA ARG A 670 -3.57 44.08 -19.92
C ARG A 670 -3.88 42.75 -20.61
N ILE A 671 -3.05 41.76 -20.43
CA ILE A 671 -3.29 40.40 -20.97
C ILE A 671 -4.64 39.85 -20.51
N GLN A 672 -5.03 40.14 -19.29
CA GLN A 672 -6.27 39.63 -18.70
C GLN A 672 -7.52 40.40 -19.17
N THR A 673 -7.38 41.70 -19.47
CA THR A 673 -8.50 42.55 -19.90
C THR A 673 -8.67 42.64 -21.43
N GLU A 674 -7.58 42.63 -22.18
CA GLU A 674 -7.62 42.83 -23.64
C GLU A 674 -7.64 41.49 -24.42
N GLY A 675 -7.50 40.35 -23.73
CA GLY A 675 -7.28 39.06 -24.37
C GLY A 675 -5.92 39.00 -25.08
N PHE A 676 -5.41 37.84 -25.35
CA PHE A 676 -4.18 37.66 -26.13
C PHE A 676 -4.45 38.07 -27.59
N THR A 677 -4.25 39.33 -27.95
CA THR A 677 -4.08 39.75 -29.34
C THR A 677 -2.63 39.40 -29.68
N PRO A 678 -2.37 38.32 -30.46
CA PRO A 678 -1.00 38.07 -30.88
C PRO A 678 -0.57 39.30 -31.72
N SER A 679 0.45 40.03 -31.25
CA SER A 679 1.11 41.02 -32.07
C SER A 679 1.51 40.30 -33.35
N ARG A 680 0.86 40.64 -34.48
CA ARG A 680 1.31 40.24 -35.78
C ARG A 680 2.73 40.79 -35.95
N GLY A 681 3.71 40.00 -35.56
CA GLY A 681 5.06 40.19 -36.03
C GLY A 681 5.01 40.07 -37.53
N THR A 682 5.19 41.20 -38.19
CA THR A 682 5.49 41.28 -39.63
C THR A 682 6.64 40.33 -39.90
N LEU A 683 6.35 39.20 -40.51
CA LEU A 683 7.37 38.39 -41.17
C LEU A 683 7.99 39.23 -42.28
N PRO A 684 9.30 39.43 -42.33
CA PRO A 684 9.94 40.14 -43.45
C PRO A 684 9.95 39.19 -44.64
N GLY A 685 9.28 39.64 -45.74
CA GLY A 685 9.52 39.18 -47.08
C GLY A 685 8.71 38.00 -47.60
N GLU A 686 7.45 38.25 -47.98
CA GLU A 686 6.83 37.55 -49.10
C GLU A 686 6.60 38.53 -50.23
N GLU A 687 7.54 38.53 -51.18
CA GLU A 687 7.33 39.10 -52.51
C GLU A 687 6.19 38.35 -53.20
N THR A 688 5.08 39.08 -53.41
CA THR A 688 3.96 38.65 -54.25
C THR A 688 4.39 38.47 -55.68
N LYS A 689 4.75 37.29 -56.13
CA LYS A 689 4.82 36.91 -57.51
C LYS A 689 3.40 36.85 -58.10
N LYS A 690 3.00 37.92 -58.84
CA LYS A 690 1.80 37.90 -59.62
C LYS A 690 1.92 36.79 -60.68
N LEU A 691 1.11 35.78 -60.59
CA LEU A 691 0.81 34.83 -61.65
C LEU A 691 -0.42 35.35 -62.42
N SER A 692 -0.18 35.82 -63.69
CA SER A 692 -1.21 36.13 -64.68
C SER A 692 -1.95 34.85 -65.10
N PRO A 693 -3.26 34.94 -65.42
CA PRO A 693 -4.00 33.78 -65.90
C PRO A 693 -3.73 33.64 -67.40
N SER A 694 -3.23 32.51 -67.88
CA SER A 694 -3.29 32.10 -69.29
C SER A 694 -4.39 31.03 -69.44
N ALA A 695 -5.28 31.34 -70.40
CA ALA A 695 -6.36 30.52 -70.91
C ALA A 695 -5.84 29.23 -71.59
N SER A 696 -6.50 28.14 -71.38
CA SER A 696 -7.11 27.20 -72.33
C SER A 696 -7.60 25.93 -71.53
#